data_48a8fe005e67c488627d5a82b6a7f2ff
#
_entry.id   48a8fe005e67c488627d5a82b6a7f2ff
#
_cell.length_a   1.000
_cell.length_b   1.000
_cell.length_c   1.000
_cell.angle_alpha   90.00
_cell.angle_beta   90.00
_cell.angle_gamma   90.00
#
_symmetry.space_group_name_H-M   'P 1'
#
loop_
_entity.id
_entity.type
_entity.pdbx_description
1 polymer ?
#
loop_
_entity_poly.entity_id
_entity_poly.type
_entity_poly.pdbx_seq_one_letter_code
_entity_poly.pdbx_strand_id
1 'polypeptide(L)'
;PQITLWQRPLVSIKVGGQIKEALLDTGADDTVLEEINLPGKWKPKMIGGIGGFIKVRQYDQIPIEICGKKAIGTVLVGPTPVNIIGRNLLTQLGCTLNFPISPIETVPVKLKPGTDGPXVRQWPLTEEKIKALTAICEEMEKEGKITKIGPENPYNTPIFAIKKKDSTKWRKLVDFRELNKRTQDFWEVQLGIPHPAGLKKNKSVTVLDVGDAYFSVPLDESFRKYTAFTIPSVNNETPGLRYQYNVLPQGWKGSPAIFQSTMVKILEPFRXKNPEIVIYQYMDDLYVGSDLEIGQHRAKIEELRAHLLKWGLTTPDKKHQKEPPFLWMGYELHPDKWTVQPIQLPEKDSWTVNDIQKLVGKLNWASQIYPGIQVKNLCKLLRGTKALTDIVPLTEEAELELAENREILKEPVHGVYYDPSKDLIAEIQKQGEGQWTYQIYQEPFKNLKTGKYAKMRTTHTNDVKQLAEAVQKIALESIVIWGKTPKFRLPIQKETWEIWWTDYWQATWIPEWEFVNTPPLVKLWYQLEKEPIAGAETFFXXXXXXXXXXXXXXXXXXXXXXXXXXXXXXXXXXXXXXXXXXXXXXXXXXXXXXXXXXXXXXXXXXXXXXXXXXXXXXXXXXXXXXXXXXXXXXXXXXXXXXXXXXXXXXXXXXXXXXXXXDGIDKAQEEHEKYHNNWRAMASDFNLPPVVAKEIVASCDKCQLKGEAMHGQVDCSPGIWQLDCTHLEGKIILVAVHVASGYMEAEVIPAETGQETAYFILKLAGRWPVKVIHTDNGSNFTSAAVKAACWWAGIQQEFGIPYNPQSQGVVESMNKELKKIIGQVRDQAEHLKTAVQMAVFIHNFKRKGGIGGYSAGERIIDIIATDIQTKELQNQITKIQNFRVYYRDSRDPIWKGPAXLLWKGEGAVVIQDNGDIKVVPRRKAKIIRDYGKQMAGXD
;
A
#
# COMPACT_ATOMS: atom_id res chain seq x y z
N PRO A 1 -12.20 -29.86 -46.65
CA PRO A 1 -13.63 -29.63 -46.86
C PRO A 1 -14.43 -30.05 -45.65
N GLN A 2 -15.56 -29.43 -45.46
CA GLN A 2 -16.49 -29.80 -44.43
C GLN A 2 -17.33 -30.98 -44.89
N ILE A 3 -17.31 -32.06 -44.13
CA ILE A 3 -18.08 -33.25 -44.43
C ILE A 3 -19.05 -33.47 -43.29
N THR A 4 -20.34 -33.54 -43.62
CA THR A 4 -21.35 -33.79 -42.62
C THR A 4 -21.63 -35.29 -42.55
N LEU A 5 -22.21 -35.72 -41.44
CA LEU A 5 -22.43 -37.11 -41.18
C LEU A 5 -23.86 -37.57 -41.37
N TRP A 6 -24.67 -36.77 -42.11
CA TRP A 6 -26.02 -37.21 -42.47
C TRP A 6 -25.97 -38.44 -43.37
N GLN A 7 -24.92 -38.55 -44.15
CA GLN A 7 -24.69 -39.73 -44.99
C GLN A 7 -23.32 -40.26 -44.67
N ARG A 8 -22.97 -41.41 -45.29
CA ARG A 8 -21.64 -41.97 -45.06
C ARG A 8 -20.60 -41.01 -45.57
N PRO A 9 -19.50 -40.79 -44.79
CA PRO A 9 -18.44 -39.88 -45.25
C PRO A 9 -17.53 -40.55 -46.27
N LEU A 10 -18.05 -40.76 -47.49
CA LEU A 10 -17.29 -41.35 -48.56
C LEU A 10 -16.61 -40.28 -49.37
N VAL A 11 -15.31 -40.49 -49.64
CA VAL A 11 -14.54 -39.55 -50.40
C VAL A 11 -13.76 -40.28 -51.50
N SER A 12 -13.40 -39.56 -52.53
CA SER A 12 -12.58 -40.07 -53.61
C SER A 12 -11.13 -39.93 -53.21
N ILE A 13 -10.37 -41.03 -53.32
CA ILE A 13 -8.96 -41.04 -52.97
C ILE A 13 -8.15 -41.41 -54.21
N LYS A 14 -6.93 -40.88 -54.29
CA LYS A 14 -5.97 -41.28 -55.30
C LYS A 14 -4.88 -42.11 -54.62
N VAL A 15 -4.77 -43.37 -55.02
CA VAL A 15 -3.79 -44.26 -54.42
C VAL A 15 -3.30 -45.21 -55.53
N GLY A 16 -1.96 -45.32 -55.62
CA GLY A 16 -1.38 -46.16 -56.62
C GLY A 16 -1.76 -45.86 -58.04
N GLY A 17 -2.04 -44.60 -58.34
CA GLY A 17 -2.44 -44.21 -59.67
C GLY A 17 -3.89 -44.45 -59.99
N GLN A 18 -4.70 -44.94 -59.06
CA GLN A 18 -6.08 -45.24 -59.24
C GLN A 18 -6.95 -44.34 -58.39
N ILE A 19 -8.19 -44.09 -58.81
CA ILE A 19 -9.14 -43.35 -58.00
C ILE A 19 -10.14 -44.35 -57.45
N LYS A 20 -10.26 -44.31 -56.13
CA LYS A 20 -11.15 -45.19 -55.40
C LYS A 20 -12.01 -44.39 -54.47
N GLU A 21 -13.13 -44.94 -54.07
CA GLU A 21 -13.99 -44.35 -53.07
C GLU A 21 -13.76 -45.01 -51.75
N ALA A 22 -13.60 -44.23 -50.70
CA ALA A 22 -13.25 -44.77 -49.39
C ALA A 22 -14.05 -44.06 -48.32
N LEU A 23 -14.28 -44.76 -47.22
CA LEU A 23 -15.01 -44.27 -46.06
C LEU A 23 -14.01 -43.71 -45.06
N LEU A 24 -14.23 -42.49 -44.62
CA LEU A 24 -13.43 -41.92 -43.55
C LEU A 24 -13.93 -42.50 -42.25
N ASP A 25 -13.07 -43.26 -41.57
CA ASP A 25 -13.50 -44.07 -40.42
C ASP A 25 -12.60 -43.75 -39.23
N THR A 26 -13.09 -42.87 -38.36
CA THR A 26 -12.33 -42.52 -37.17
C THR A 26 -12.24 -43.66 -36.15
N GLY A 27 -13.08 -44.68 -36.28
CA GLY A 27 -13.02 -45.84 -35.40
C GLY A 27 -12.02 -46.87 -35.84
N ALA A 28 -11.39 -46.71 -37.01
CA ALA A 28 -10.43 -47.66 -37.53
C ALA A 28 -9.03 -47.17 -37.28
N ASP A 29 -8.17 -48.02 -36.71
CA ASP A 29 -6.77 -47.73 -36.54
C ASP A 29 -6.05 -47.62 -37.88
N ASP A 30 -6.36 -48.55 -38.77
CA ASP A 30 -5.60 -48.71 -39.97
C ASP A 30 -6.43 -48.39 -41.21
N THR A 31 -5.72 -48.09 -42.31
CA THR A 31 -6.33 -47.89 -43.61
C THR A 31 -6.31 -49.20 -44.35
N VAL A 32 -7.49 -49.66 -44.81
CA VAL A 32 -7.65 -50.95 -45.50
C VAL A 32 -8.39 -50.72 -46.81
N LEU A 33 -7.80 -51.17 -47.87
CA LEU A 33 -8.38 -51.02 -49.19
C LEU A 33 -8.65 -52.37 -49.79
N GLU A 34 -9.68 -52.48 -50.67
CA GLU A 34 -9.93 -53.69 -51.44
C GLU A 34 -8.77 -53.90 -52.40
N GLU A 35 -8.77 -55.07 -52.99
CA GLU A 35 -7.69 -55.43 -53.85
C GLU A 35 -7.29 -54.32 -54.80
N ILE A 36 -6.06 -53.94 -54.71
CA ILE A 36 -5.46 -52.89 -55.50
C ILE A 36 -3.98 -53.22 -55.60
N ASN A 37 -3.40 -52.96 -56.75
CA ASN A 37 -1.96 -53.17 -56.93
C ASN A 37 -1.21 -51.93 -56.49
N LEU A 38 -0.39 -52.09 -55.48
CA LEU A 38 0.40 -50.97 -54.95
C LEU A 38 1.89 -51.27 -55.17
N PRO A 39 2.71 -50.26 -55.39
CA PRO A 39 4.13 -50.47 -55.60
C PRO A 39 4.80 -50.78 -54.30
N GLY A 40 5.91 -51.55 -54.41
CA GLY A 40 6.75 -51.80 -53.25
C GLY A 40 6.52 -53.13 -52.62
N LYS A 41 7.32 -53.36 -51.62
CA LYS A 41 7.26 -54.67 -50.91
C LYS A 41 6.14 -54.61 -49.89
N TRP A 42 5.62 -55.79 -49.61
CA TRP A 42 4.56 -55.90 -48.61
C TRP A 42 4.85 -57.10 -47.72
N LYS A 43 4.17 -57.10 -46.56
CA LYS A 43 4.26 -58.24 -45.68
C LYS A 43 2.88 -58.63 -45.23
N PRO A 44 2.68 -59.94 -44.98
CA PRO A 44 1.34 -60.36 -44.55
C PRO A 44 1.03 -59.90 -43.13
N LYS A 45 -0.25 -59.63 -42.91
CA LYS A 45 -0.72 -59.22 -41.61
C LYS A 45 -2.15 -59.66 -41.42
N MET A 46 -2.49 -59.98 -40.19
CA MET A 46 -3.86 -60.28 -39.82
C MET A 46 -4.42 -59.12 -39.06
N ILE A 47 -5.55 -58.65 -39.49
CA ILE A 47 -6.24 -57.59 -38.77
C ILE A 47 -7.65 -58.06 -38.41
N GLY A 48 -8.16 -57.53 -37.31
CA GLY A 48 -9.41 -57.92 -36.76
C GLY A 48 -10.40 -56.79 -36.70
N GLY A 49 -11.64 -57.07 -36.90
CA GLY A 49 -12.73 -56.16 -36.71
C GLY A 49 -13.91 -56.92 -36.13
N ILE A 50 -15.04 -56.26 -36.10
CA ILE A 50 -16.21 -56.89 -35.51
C ILE A 50 -16.57 -58.19 -36.22
N GLY A 51 -16.36 -58.24 -37.53
CA GLY A 51 -16.71 -59.44 -38.28
C GLY A 51 -15.67 -60.53 -38.27
N GLY A 52 -14.62 -60.42 -37.46
CA GLY A 52 -13.57 -61.41 -37.40
C GLY A 52 -12.26 -60.90 -37.99
N PHE A 53 -11.35 -61.79 -38.24
CA PHE A 53 -10.01 -61.43 -38.73
C PHE A 53 -9.95 -61.69 -40.23
N ILE A 54 -9.24 -60.80 -40.91
CA ILE A 54 -8.94 -60.97 -42.32
C ILE A 54 -7.45 -60.88 -42.53
N LYS A 55 -6.97 -61.53 -43.60
CA LYS A 55 -5.59 -61.48 -43.95
C LYS A 55 -5.34 -60.40 -44.98
N VAL A 56 -4.41 -59.54 -44.71
CA VAL A 56 -4.15 -58.43 -45.60
C VAL A 56 -2.66 -58.36 -45.92
N ARG A 57 -2.36 -57.59 -46.98
CA ARG A 57 -0.99 -57.27 -47.34
C ARG A 57 -0.70 -55.85 -46.83
N GLN A 58 0.38 -55.72 -46.07
CA GLN A 58 0.76 -54.41 -45.48
C GLN A 58 1.79 -53.75 -46.39
N TYR A 59 1.46 -52.60 -46.90
CA TYR A 59 2.34 -51.76 -47.68
C TYR A 59 2.67 -50.53 -46.86
N ASP A 60 3.95 -50.20 -46.76
CA ASP A 60 4.38 -49.03 -45.98
C ASP A 60 4.72 -47.87 -46.92
N GLN A 61 4.59 -46.68 -46.39
CA GLN A 61 4.97 -45.48 -47.10
C GLN A 61 4.25 -45.27 -48.41
N ILE A 62 2.95 -45.51 -48.43
CA ILE A 62 2.15 -45.34 -49.63
C ILE A 62 1.56 -43.95 -49.62
N PRO A 63 1.74 -43.15 -50.69
CA PRO A 63 1.12 -41.85 -50.75
C PRO A 63 -0.37 -41.96 -51.18
N ILE A 64 -1.18 -41.24 -50.47
CA ILE A 64 -2.62 -41.15 -50.78
C ILE A 64 -2.98 -39.66 -50.80
N GLU A 65 -3.78 -39.30 -51.79
CA GLU A 65 -4.27 -37.94 -51.93
C GLU A 65 -5.78 -37.92 -51.76
N ILE A 66 -6.26 -37.11 -50.86
CA ILE A 66 -7.69 -36.95 -50.57
C ILE A 66 -8.02 -35.46 -50.55
N CYS A 67 -8.94 -35.03 -51.37
CA CYS A 67 -9.42 -33.63 -51.40
C CYS A 67 -8.25 -32.65 -51.52
N GLY A 68 -7.26 -33.03 -52.34
CA GLY A 68 -6.11 -32.16 -52.56
C GLY A 68 -5.04 -32.19 -51.49
N LYS A 69 -5.27 -32.93 -50.44
CA LYS A 69 -4.26 -33.10 -49.39
C LYS A 69 -3.59 -34.46 -49.51
N LYS A 70 -2.31 -34.47 -49.25
CA LYS A 70 -1.51 -35.68 -49.40
C LYS A 70 -1.10 -36.23 -48.07
N ALA A 71 -1.10 -37.54 -47.95
CA ALA A 71 -0.61 -38.27 -46.77
C ALA A 71 0.19 -39.42 -47.24
N ILE A 72 1.15 -39.86 -46.44
CA ILE A 72 1.99 -41.00 -46.73
C ILE A 72 1.97 -41.91 -45.50
N GLY A 73 1.61 -43.16 -45.71
CA GLY A 73 1.58 -44.07 -44.59
C GLY A 73 1.29 -45.49 -45.00
N THR A 74 1.02 -46.31 -44.03
CA THR A 74 0.76 -47.73 -44.23
C THR A 74 -0.65 -47.92 -44.77
N VAL A 75 -0.73 -48.74 -45.83
CA VAL A 75 -1.99 -49.12 -46.42
C VAL A 75 -2.07 -50.65 -46.40
N LEU A 76 -3.16 -51.19 -45.90
CA LEU A 76 -3.42 -52.61 -45.88
C LEU A 76 -4.37 -52.94 -47.05
N VAL A 77 -4.09 -54.03 -47.73
CA VAL A 77 -4.87 -54.43 -48.88
C VAL A 77 -5.43 -55.82 -48.62
N GLY A 78 -6.72 -55.99 -48.71
CA GLY A 78 -7.33 -57.25 -48.47
C GLY A 78 -8.84 -57.26 -48.70
N PRO A 79 -9.52 -58.33 -48.34
CA PRO A 79 -10.94 -58.46 -48.61
C PRO A 79 -11.82 -57.70 -47.62
N THR A 80 -11.72 -56.40 -47.65
CA THR A 80 -12.58 -55.57 -46.83
C THR A 80 -13.85 -55.25 -47.59
N PRO A 81 -15.00 -55.19 -46.92
CA PRO A 81 -16.24 -54.88 -47.64
C PRO A 81 -16.29 -53.44 -48.13
N VAL A 82 -15.53 -52.57 -47.54
CA VAL A 82 -15.50 -51.18 -47.97
C VAL A 82 -14.10 -50.62 -47.74
N ASN A 83 -13.67 -49.78 -48.66
CA ASN A 83 -12.37 -49.09 -48.45
C ASN A 83 -12.47 -48.17 -47.27
N ILE A 84 -11.51 -48.25 -46.36
CA ILE A 84 -11.53 -47.53 -45.10
C ILE A 84 -10.25 -46.71 -45.00
N ILE A 85 -10.41 -45.42 -44.71
CA ILE A 85 -9.28 -44.56 -44.33
C ILE A 85 -9.31 -44.47 -42.81
N GLY A 86 -8.25 -45.01 -42.17
CA GLY A 86 -8.18 -45.05 -40.72
C GLY A 86 -7.42 -43.87 -40.14
N ARG A 87 -7.26 -43.92 -38.82
CA ARG A 87 -6.64 -42.79 -38.11
C ARG A 87 -5.20 -42.57 -38.52
N ASN A 88 -4.50 -43.62 -38.96
CA ASN A 88 -3.10 -43.45 -39.36
C ASN A 88 -2.93 -42.39 -40.45
N LEU A 89 -3.94 -42.30 -41.38
CA LEU A 89 -3.88 -41.28 -42.42
C LEU A 89 -4.73 -40.07 -42.11
N LEU A 90 -5.80 -40.26 -41.35
CA LEU A 90 -6.65 -39.11 -41.02
C LEU A 90 -5.91 -38.05 -40.23
N THR A 91 -5.03 -38.44 -39.35
CA THR A 91 -4.22 -37.50 -38.60
C THR A 91 -3.28 -36.70 -39.51
N GLN A 92 -2.68 -37.38 -40.48
CA GLN A 92 -1.81 -36.68 -41.42
C GLN A 92 -2.60 -35.69 -42.29
N LEU A 93 -3.80 -36.05 -42.61
CA LEU A 93 -4.65 -35.17 -43.42
C LEU A 93 -5.18 -33.99 -42.65
N GLY A 94 -4.98 -33.97 -41.32
CA GLY A 94 -5.51 -32.87 -40.51
C GLY A 94 -6.98 -32.92 -40.30
N CYS A 95 -7.58 -34.13 -40.35
CA CYS A 95 -9.00 -34.24 -40.13
C CYS A 95 -9.37 -33.94 -38.68
N THR A 96 -10.48 -33.27 -38.48
CA THR A 96 -10.99 -32.98 -37.16
C THR A 96 -12.46 -33.40 -37.08
N LEU A 97 -12.85 -33.70 -35.84
CA LEU A 97 -14.26 -33.92 -35.56
C LEU A 97 -14.77 -32.68 -34.87
N ASN A 98 -15.80 -32.10 -35.40
CA ASN A 98 -16.36 -30.89 -34.83
C ASN A 98 -17.74 -31.21 -34.27
N PHE A 99 -17.89 -30.93 -32.99
CA PHE A 99 -19.15 -31.13 -32.30
C PHE A 99 -19.74 -29.77 -31.99
N PRO A 100 -20.50 -29.19 -32.91
CA PRO A 100 -21.04 -27.86 -32.69
C PRO A 100 -21.96 -27.87 -31.50
N ILE A 101 -21.75 -26.90 -30.65
CA ILE A 101 -22.63 -26.73 -29.50
C ILE A 101 -23.91 -26.07 -29.97
N SER A 102 -25.03 -26.62 -29.52
CA SER A 102 -26.31 -26.03 -29.86
C SER A 102 -26.38 -24.61 -29.34
N PRO A 103 -26.85 -23.66 -30.13
CA PRO A 103 -26.92 -22.29 -29.67
C PRO A 103 -27.79 -22.18 -28.42
N ILE A 104 -27.30 -21.46 -27.43
CA ILE A 104 -28.08 -21.14 -26.25
C ILE A 104 -28.70 -19.78 -26.47
N GLU A 105 -30.00 -19.67 -26.17
CA GLU A 105 -30.66 -18.41 -26.33
C GLU A 105 -30.12 -17.38 -25.40
N THR A 106 -29.79 -16.19 -25.91
CA THR A 106 -29.25 -15.14 -25.07
C THR A 106 -30.36 -14.42 -24.33
N VAL A 107 -30.01 -13.92 -23.15
CA VAL A 107 -30.92 -13.09 -22.37
C VAL A 107 -30.73 -11.63 -22.80
N PRO A 108 -31.83 -10.96 -23.19
CA PRO A 108 -31.68 -9.56 -23.61
C PRO A 108 -31.18 -8.68 -22.49
N VAL A 109 -30.24 -7.81 -22.80
CA VAL A 109 -29.66 -6.90 -21.84
C VAL A 109 -29.68 -5.49 -22.40
N LYS A 110 -30.05 -4.53 -21.58
CA LYS A 110 -30.04 -3.14 -21.98
C LYS A 110 -29.38 -2.29 -20.95
N LEU A 111 -28.77 -1.21 -21.38
CA LEU A 111 -28.24 -0.23 -20.48
C LEU A 111 -29.36 0.50 -19.76
N LYS A 112 -29.02 1.10 -18.63
CA LYS A 112 -29.97 1.93 -17.90
C LYS A 112 -30.49 3.03 -18.81
N PRO A 113 -31.77 3.34 -18.78
CA PRO A 113 -32.28 4.36 -19.69
C PRO A 113 -31.58 5.68 -19.55
N GLY A 114 -31.28 6.29 -20.69
CA GLY A 114 -30.58 7.57 -20.71
C GLY A 114 -29.07 7.49 -20.55
N THR A 115 -28.50 6.27 -20.55
CA THR A 115 -27.06 6.15 -20.44
C THR A 115 -26.49 5.49 -21.70
N ASP A 116 -25.21 5.76 -21.92
CA ASP A 116 -24.47 5.12 -22.99
C ASP A 116 -23.45 4.17 -22.38
N GLY A 117 -22.67 3.47 -23.21
CA GLY A 117 -21.70 2.54 -22.73
C GLY A 117 -20.49 3.20 -22.08
N PRO A 118 -19.68 2.45 -21.41
CA PRO A 118 -18.53 3.02 -20.71
C PRO A 118 -17.43 3.44 -21.67
N UNK A 119 -16.75 4.28 -21.29
CA UNK A 119 -15.77 4.74 -22.01
C UNK A 119 -14.62 5.03 -21.20
N VAL A 120 -14.17 4.23 -20.44
CA VAL A 120 -13.13 4.47 -19.46
C VAL A 120 -11.77 4.15 -20.09
N ARG A 121 -10.86 5.09 -19.88
CA ARG A 121 -9.57 4.97 -20.54
C ARG A 121 -8.71 3.88 -19.90
N GLN A 122 -8.00 3.12 -20.77
CA GLN A 122 -7.10 2.09 -20.30
C GLN A 122 -5.81 2.75 -19.78
N TRP A 123 -5.43 2.39 -18.56
CA TRP A 123 -4.19 2.93 -17.99
C TRP A 123 -3.01 2.10 -18.46
N PRO A 124 -1.79 2.66 -18.38
CA PRO A 124 -0.60 1.93 -18.80
C PRO A 124 -0.32 0.71 -17.92
N LEU A 125 0.22 -0.32 -18.55
CA LEU A 125 0.57 -1.56 -17.86
C LEU A 125 2.03 -1.87 -18.09
N THR A 126 2.61 -2.64 -17.17
CA THR A 126 3.99 -3.09 -17.35
C THR A 126 4.08 -4.08 -18.50
N GLU A 127 5.29 -4.22 -19.03
CA GLU A 127 5.48 -5.14 -20.14
C GLU A 127 5.13 -6.57 -19.77
N GLU A 128 5.46 -6.98 -18.55
CA GLU A 128 5.14 -8.34 -18.08
C GLU A 128 3.64 -8.58 -18.09
N LYS A 129 2.88 -7.61 -17.61
CA LYS A 129 1.43 -7.75 -17.57
C LYS A 129 0.83 -7.71 -18.96
N ILE A 130 1.39 -6.89 -19.84
CA ILE A 130 0.90 -6.85 -21.22
C ILE A 130 1.11 -8.20 -21.91
N LYS A 131 2.28 -8.81 -21.70
CA LYS A 131 2.53 -10.13 -22.27
C LYS A 131 1.57 -11.18 -21.73
N ALA A 132 1.32 -11.14 -20.41
CA ALA A 132 0.40 -12.10 -19.81
C ALA A 132 -1.01 -11.92 -20.36
N LEU A 133 -1.46 -10.68 -20.45
CA LEU A 133 -2.80 -10.42 -20.96
C LEU A 133 -2.92 -10.77 -22.42
N THR A 134 -1.88 -10.53 -23.21
CA THR A 134 -1.91 -10.90 -24.61
C THR A 134 -2.08 -12.41 -24.78
N ALA A 135 -1.31 -13.19 -23.99
CA ALA A 135 -1.43 -14.65 -24.06
C ALA A 135 -2.82 -15.10 -23.64
N ILE A 136 -3.36 -14.53 -22.58
CA ILE A 136 -4.69 -14.91 -22.09
C ILE A 136 -5.74 -14.58 -23.15
N CYS A 137 -5.66 -13.42 -23.75
CA CYS A 137 -6.66 -13.00 -24.72
C CYS A 137 -6.56 -13.79 -26.02
N GLU A 138 -5.34 -14.17 -26.42
CA GLU A 138 -5.22 -15.02 -27.61
C GLU A 138 -5.90 -16.36 -27.39
N GLU A 139 -5.73 -16.93 -26.21
CA GLU A 139 -6.38 -18.19 -25.90
C GLU A 139 -7.89 -18.01 -25.84
N MET A 140 -8.36 -16.94 -25.23
CA MET A 140 -9.80 -16.68 -25.16
C MET A 140 -10.39 -16.48 -26.56
N GLU A 141 -9.64 -15.81 -27.44
CA GLU A 141 -10.11 -15.62 -28.79
C GLU A 141 -10.22 -16.94 -29.53
N LYS A 142 -9.24 -17.83 -29.35
CA LYS A 142 -9.32 -19.16 -29.96
C LYS A 142 -10.53 -19.93 -29.49
N GLU A 143 -10.91 -19.76 -28.26
CA GLU A 143 -12.06 -20.46 -27.69
C GLU A 143 -13.37 -19.78 -27.97
N GLY A 144 -13.37 -18.68 -28.71
CA GLY A 144 -14.59 -17.99 -29.06
C GLY A 144 -15.18 -17.11 -27.98
N LYS A 145 -14.48 -16.90 -26.92
CA LYS A 145 -15.00 -16.09 -25.80
C LYS A 145 -14.94 -14.61 -26.09
N ILE A 146 -13.96 -14.17 -26.85
CA ILE A 146 -13.82 -12.77 -27.24
C ILE A 146 -13.52 -12.69 -28.73
N THR A 147 -13.74 -11.51 -29.28
CA THR A 147 -13.52 -11.25 -30.70
C THR A 147 -12.80 -9.94 -30.87
N LYS A 148 -11.81 -9.88 -31.74
CA LYS A 148 -11.15 -8.63 -32.06
C LYS A 148 -12.13 -7.66 -32.72
N ILE A 149 -11.99 -6.39 -32.32
CA ILE A 149 -12.85 -5.33 -32.90
C ILE A 149 -11.96 -4.20 -33.38
N GLY A 150 -12.54 -3.35 -34.20
CA GLY A 150 -11.84 -2.23 -34.76
C GLY A 150 -12.04 -0.96 -33.95
N PRO A 151 -11.47 0.13 -34.44
CA PRO A 151 -11.56 1.41 -33.74
C PRO A 151 -12.94 2.06 -33.83
N GLU A 152 -13.85 1.52 -34.60
CA GLU A 152 -15.17 2.11 -34.70
C GLU A 152 -15.96 1.97 -33.41
N ASN A 153 -15.62 1.04 -32.55
CA ASN A 153 -16.27 0.89 -31.25
C ASN A 153 -15.73 1.95 -30.31
N PRO A 154 -16.56 2.88 -29.82
CA PRO A 154 -16.05 3.94 -28.96
C PRO A 154 -15.94 3.57 -27.49
N TYR A 155 -16.41 2.40 -27.10
CA TYR A 155 -16.50 2.04 -25.69
C TYR A 155 -15.22 1.39 -25.22
N ASN A 156 -14.96 1.48 -23.92
CA ASN A 156 -13.80 0.83 -23.36
C ASN A 156 -13.95 0.63 -21.86
N THR A 157 -13.46 -0.51 -21.40
CA THR A 157 -13.39 -0.83 -19.99
C THR A 157 -11.94 -1.20 -19.67
N PRO A 158 -11.38 -0.69 -18.57
CA PRO A 158 -9.98 -1.00 -18.28
C PRO A 158 -9.79 -2.46 -17.86
N ILE A 159 -8.63 -3.00 -18.20
CA ILE A 159 -8.22 -4.32 -17.75
C ILE A 159 -6.86 -4.24 -17.11
N PHE A 160 -6.57 -5.23 -16.29
CA PHE A 160 -5.24 -5.41 -15.74
C PHE A 160 -5.08 -6.87 -15.34
N ALA A 161 -3.87 -7.22 -14.96
CA ALA A 161 -3.54 -8.59 -14.61
C ALA A 161 -3.23 -8.67 -13.12
N ILE A 162 -3.78 -9.68 -12.48
CA ILE A 162 -3.52 -9.93 -11.07
C ILE A 162 -3.08 -11.38 -10.89
N LYS A 163 -2.49 -11.66 -9.75
CA LYS A 163 -2.21 -13.01 -9.33
C LYS A 163 -3.03 -13.29 -8.08
N LYS A 164 -3.87 -14.28 -8.16
CA LYS A 164 -4.69 -14.62 -7.01
C LYS A 164 -3.82 -15.23 -5.92
N LYS A 165 -4.37 -15.24 -4.72
CA LYS A 165 -3.65 -15.73 -3.56
C LYS A 165 -3.13 -17.15 -3.83
N ASP A 166 -1.86 -17.35 -3.55
CA ASP A 166 -1.18 -18.63 -3.69
C ASP A 166 -1.14 -19.17 -5.11
N SER A 167 -1.17 -18.28 -6.09
CA SER A 167 -1.07 -18.67 -7.49
C SER A 167 0.07 -17.93 -8.15
N THR A 168 0.76 -18.62 -9.05
CA THR A 168 1.78 -18.01 -9.88
C THR A 168 1.25 -17.62 -11.25
N LYS A 169 0.02 -18.00 -11.55
CA LYS A 169 -0.57 -17.70 -12.85
C LYS A 169 -1.18 -16.31 -12.83
N TRP A 170 -1.00 -15.59 -13.93
CA TRP A 170 -1.69 -14.34 -14.12
C TRP A 170 -3.15 -14.58 -14.42
N ARG A 171 -3.99 -13.74 -13.85
CA ARG A 171 -5.41 -13.74 -14.14
C ARG A 171 -5.81 -12.38 -14.67
N LYS A 172 -6.58 -12.38 -15.76
CA LYS A 172 -7.11 -11.15 -16.30
C LYS A 172 -8.26 -10.67 -15.41
N LEU A 173 -8.23 -9.40 -15.07
CA LEU A 173 -9.30 -8.77 -14.31
C LEU A 173 -9.79 -7.56 -15.08
N VAL A 174 -11.09 -7.53 -15.32
CA VAL A 174 -11.71 -6.43 -16.04
C VAL A 174 -12.43 -5.55 -15.03
N ASP A 175 -12.15 -4.25 -15.08
CA ASP A 175 -12.77 -3.31 -14.15
C ASP A 175 -14.10 -2.88 -14.72
N PHE A 176 -15.12 -3.68 -14.49
CA PHE A 176 -16.46 -3.41 -14.99
C PHE A 176 -17.28 -2.50 -14.09
N ARG A 177 -16.65 -1.76 -13.16
CA ARG A 177 -17.43 -0.93 -12.27
C ARG A 177 -18.34 0.04 -13.01
N GLU A 178 -17.82 0.66 -14.07
CA GLU A 178 -18.64 1.62 -14.80
C GLU A 178 -19.77 0.93 -15.57
N LEU A 179 -19.47 -0.19 -16.22
CA LEU A 179 -20.51 -0.93 -16.90
C LEU A 179 -21.55 -1.48 -15.92
N ASN A 180 -21.09 -1.92 -14.76
CA ASN A 180 -22.02 -2.40 -13.73
C ASN A 180 -23.00 -1.32 -13.31
N LYS A 181 -22.51 -0.09 -13.17
CA LYS A 181 -23.41 1.02 -12.84
C LYS A 181 -24.42 1.27 -13.95
N ARG A 182 -23.97 1.17 -15.19
CA ARG A 182 -24.82 1.50 -16.33
C ARG A 182 -25.80 0.39 -16.69
N THR A 183 -25.66 -0.79 -16.07
CA THR A 183 -26.61 -1.87 -16.20
C THR A 183 -27.30 -2.20 -14.87
N GLN A 184 -27.25 -1.31 -13.91
CA GLN A 184 -27.73 -1.63 -12.56
C GLN A 184 -29.19 -2.01 -12.53
N ASP A 185 -30.04 -1.37 -13.33
CA ASP A 185 -31.47 -1.75 -13.38
C ASP A 185 -31.63 -3.20 -13.77
N PHE A 186 -30.79 -3.66 -14.70
CA PHE A 186 -30.94 -5.02 -15.20
C PHE A 186 -30.61 -6.06 -14.14
N TRP A 187 -29.42 -5.96 -13.53
CA TRP A 187 -29.00 -7.01 -12.61
C TRP A 187 -29.59 -6.83 -11.21
N GLU A 188 -29.98 -5.63 -10.83
CA GLU A 188 -30.50 -5.40 -9.49
C GLU A 188 -32.02 -5.54 -9.43
N VAL A 189 -32.72 -4.94 -10.37
CA VAL A 189 -34.16 -4.91 -10.31
C VAL A 189 -34.77 -6.14 -11.00
N GLN A 190 -34.25 -6.51 -12.17
CA GLN A 190 -34.87 -7.56 -12.96
C GLN A 190 -34.40 -8.95 -12.56
N LEU A 191 -33.14 -9.12 -12.18
CA LEU A 191 -32.57 -10.42 -11.92
C LEU A 191 -31.84 -10.46 -10.57
N GLY A 192 -32.37 -9.80 -9.54
CA GLY A 192 -31.71 -9.76 -8.23
C GLY A 192 -31.48 -11.13 -7.65
N ILE A 193 -30.33 -11.29 -6.98
CA ILE A 193 -29.98 -12.54 -6.33
C ILE A 193 -30.25 -12.38 -4.82
N PRO A 194 -31.08 -13.23 -4.23
CA PRO A 194 -31.35 -13.08 -2.79
C PRO A 194 -30.13 -13.42 -1.96
N HIS A 195 -29.95 -12.66 -0.88
CA HIS A 195 -28.84 -12.85 0.03
C HIS A 195 -29.34 -13.59 1.29
N PRO A 196 -28.76 -14.76 1.60
CA PRO A 196 -29.22 -15.50 2.76
C PRO A 196 -28.75 -14.88 4.07
N ALA A 197 -29.67 -14.71 4.99
CA ALA A 197 -29.32 -14.10 6.26
C ALA A 197 -28.44 -15.00 7.13
N GLY A 198 -28.44 -16.29 6.87
CA GLY A 198 -27.68 -17.20 7.71
C GLY A 198 -26.18 -17.22 7.43
N LEU A 199 -25.76 -16.67 6.29
CA LEU A 199 -24.36 -16.78 5.94
C LEU A 199 -23.46 -16.09 6.97
N LYS A 200 -23.86 -14.95 7.47
CA LYS A 200 -23.06 -14.20 8.43
C LYS A 200 -22.98 -14.86 9.79
N LYS A 201 -23.84 -15.84 10.05
CA LYS A 201 -23.85 -16.53 11.33
C LYS A 201 -23.10 -17.85 11.30
N ASN A 202 -22.63 -18.26 10.14
CA ASN A 202 -21.99 -19.57 10.01
C ASN A 202 -20.62 -19.59 10.67
N LYS A 203 -20.23 -20.78 11.12
CA LYS A 203 -18.92 -20.95 11.73
C LYS A 203 -17.79 -20.89 10.68
N SER A 204 -18.06 -21.38 9.50
CA SER A 204 -17.06 -21.38 8.43
C SER A 204 -17.73 -21.02 7.12
N VAL A 205 -17.07 -20.18 6.35
CA VAL A 205 -17.51 -19.85 5.00
C VAL A 205 -16.29 -19.99 4.09
N THR A 206 -16.45 -20.78 3.04
CA THR A 206 -15.38 -20.97 2.06
C THR A 206 -15.79 -20.28 0.76
N VAL A 207 -14.84 -19.61 0.14
CA VAL A 207 -15.07 -18.88 -1.10
C VAL A 207 -14.49 -19.70 -2.24
N LEU A 208 -15.35 -20.02 -3.21
CA LEU A 208 -14.94 -20.77 -4.40
C LEU A 208 -15.12 -19.89 -5.63
N ASP A 209 -14.11 -19.88 -6.49
CA ASP A 209 -14.17 -19.13 -7.74
C ASP A 209 -14.83 -20.00 -8.80
N VAL A 210 -16.01 -19.60 -9.24
CA VAL A 210 -16.75 -20.32 -10.27
C VAL A 210 -16.92 -19.48 -11.53
N GLY A 211 -16.09 -18.48 -11.71
CA GLY A 211 -16.28 -17.55 -12.82
C GLY A 211 -16.15 -18.15 -14.20
N ASP A 212 -15.42 -19.25 -14.31
CA ASP A 212 -15.32 -19.90 -15.62
C ASP A 212 -16.66 -20.38 -16.14
N ALA A 213 -17.64 -20.59 -15.27
CA ALA A 213 -18.95 -21.04 -15.72
C ALA A 213 -19.63 -20.03 -16.64
N TYR A 214 -19.31 -18.75 -16.44
CA TYR A 214 -19.96 -17.72 -17.27
C TYR A 214 -19.58 -17.83 -18.72
N PHE A 215 -18.40 -18.36 -19.01
CA PHE A 215 -17.95 -18.46 -20.38
C PHE A 215 -18.73 -19.47 -21.19
N SER A 216 -19.56 -20.29 -20.56
CA SER A 216 -20.39 -21.24 -21.28
C SER A 216 -21.70 -20.64 -21.79
N VAL A 217 -21.99 -19.40 -21.44
CA VAL A 217 -23.27 -18.78 -21.80
C VAL A 217 -22.99 -17.59 -22.72
N PRO A 218 -23.62 -17.53 -23.89
CA PRO A 218 -23.38 -16.40 -24.79
C PRO A 218 -24.01 -15.12 -24.28
N LEU A 219 -23.40 -14.02 -24.63
CA LEU A 219 -23.90 -12.69 -24.28
C LEU A 219 -24.75 -12.15 -25.40
N ASP A 220 -25.83 -11.45 -25.06
CA ASP A 220 -26.72 -10.78 -26.01
C ASP A 220 -25.91 -10.01 -27.04
N GLU A 221 -26.10 -10.33 -28.29
CA GLU A 221 -25.25 -9.79 -29.35
C GLU A 221 -25.30 -8.26 -29.40
N SER A 222 -26.47 -7.67 -29.17
CA SER A 222 -26.59 -6.22 -29.22
C SER A 222 -25.85 -5.54 -28.06
N PHE A 223 -25.50 -6.28 -27.02
CA PHE A 223 -24.83 -5.71 -25.84
C PHE A 223 -23.33 -5.88 -25.91
N ARG A 224 -22.82 -6.73 -26.78
CA ARG A 224 -21.40 -7.10 -26.75
C ARG A 224 -20.47 -5.90 -26.92
N LYS A 225 -20.91 -4.91 -27.70
CA LYS A 225 -20.07 -3.74 -27.95
C LYS A 225 -19.73 -2.98 -26.68
N TYR A 226 -20.54 -3.08 -25.64
CA TYR A 226 -20.32 -2.37 -24.41
C TYR A 226 -19.26 -3.04 -23.54
N THR A 227 -18.85 -4.24 -23.87
CA THR A 227 -17.82 -4.95 -23.10
C THR A 227 -16.42 -4.76 -23.68
N ALA A 228 -16.25 -3.84 -24.61
CA ALA A 228 -14.98 -3.64 -25.28
C ALA A 228 -13.86 -3.26 -24.31
N PHE A 229 -12.70 -3.81 -24.56
CA PHE A 229 -11.52 -3.49 -23.75
C PHE A 229 -10.29 -3.47 -24.65
N THR A 230 -9.19 -2.96 -24.08
CA THR A 230 -7.96 -2.73 -24.83
C THR A 230 -6.77 -3.29 -24.09
N ILE A 231 -5.91 -4.04 -24.77
CA ILE A 231 -4.59 -4.35 -24.24
C ILE A 231 -3.64 -3.27 -24.77
N PRO A 232 -3.10 -2.43 -23.90
CA PRO A 232 -2.24 -1.36 -24.41
C PRO A 232 -0.91 -1.92 -24.89
N SER A 233 -0.24 -1.17 -25.75
CA SER A 233 1.10 -1.52 -26.16
C SER A 233 2.10 -0.96 -25.17
N VAL A 234 3.32 -1.50 -25.20
CA VAL A 234 4.38 -1.01 -24.36
C VAL A 234 4.67 0.44 -24.73
N ASN A 235 4.56 1.34 -23.75
CA ASN A 235 4.80 2.77 -23.97
C ASN A 235 3.93 3.38 -25.05
N ASN A 236 2.80 2.73 -25.35
CA ASN A 236 1.87 3.23 -26.37
C ASN A 236 2.54 3.42 -27.72
N GLU A 237 3.46 2.55 -28.07
CA GLU A 237 4.18 2.67 -29.32
C GLU A 237 3.33 2.29 -30.51
N THR A 238 2.35 1.41 -30.30
CA THR A 238 1.43 0.98 -31.34
C THR A 238 0.02 1.08 -30.82
N PRO A 239 -0.99 1.04 -31.71
CA PRO A 239 -2.35 0.98 -31.19
C PRO A 239 -2.59 -0.29 -30.39
N GLY A 240 -3.37 -0.19 -29.33
CA GLY A 240 -3.67 -1.35 -28.50
C GLY A 240 -4.55 -2.35 -29.24
N LEU A 241 -4.51 -3.57 -28.73
CA LEU A 241 -5.39 -4.63 -29.24
C LEU A 241 -6.76 -4.47 -28.60
N ARG A 242 -7.79 -4.47 -29.45
CA ARG A 242 -9.14 -4.26 -28.99
C ARG A 242 -9.98 -5.53 -29.14
N TYR A 243 -10.76 -5.83 -28.11
CA TYR A 243 -11.61 -7.01 -28.07
C TYR A 243 -12.97 -6.65 -27.49
N GLN A 244 -13.94 -7.50 -27.75
CA GLN A 244 -15.22 -7.48 -27.04
C GLN A 244 -15.62 -8.90 -26.69
N TYR A 245 -16.47 -9.03 -25.69
CA TYR A 245 -16.90 -10.34 -25.21
C TYR A 245 -18.05 -10.89 -26.05
N ASN A 246 -17.98 -12.20 -26.27
CA ASN A 246 -19.09 -12.96 -26.90
C ASN A 246 -19.87 -13.74 -25.85
N VAL A 247 -19.32 -13.88 -24.64
CA VAL A 247 -19.91 -14.67 -23.57
C VAL A 247 -20.06 -13.79 -22.35
N LEU A 248 -20.72 -14.31 -21.32
CA LEU A 248 -20.88 -13.56 -20.09
C LEU A 248 -19.50 -13.26 -19.49
N PRO A 249 -19.18 -11.99 -19.31
CA PRO A 249 -17.82 -11.67 -18.81
C PRO A 249 -17.73 -11.87 -17.31
N GLN A 250 -16.56 -12.29 -16.87
CA GLN A 250 -16.25 -12.31 -15.44
C GLN A 250 -16.13 -10.88 -14.93
N GLY A 251 -16.69 -10.65 -13.75
CA GLY A 251 -16.66 -9.33 -13.15
C GLY A 251 -17.80 -8.41 -13.51
N TRP A 252 -18.64 -8.80 -14.43
CA TRP A 252 -19.86 -8.04 -14.76
C TRP A 252 -21.00 -8.57 -13.91
N LYS A 253 -21.71 -7.68 -13.25
CA LYS A 253 -22.76 -8.12 -12.32
C LYS A 253 -23.93 -8.76 -13.03
N GLY A 254 -24.08 -8.54 -14.33
CA GLY A 254 -25.10 -9.25 -15.09
C GLY A 254 -24.81 -10.72 -15.27
N SER A 255 -23.53 -11.12 -15.21
CA SER A 255 -23.20 -12.52 -15.45
C SER A 255 -23.76 -13.44 -14.38
N PRO A 256 -23.52 -13.18 -13.07
CA PRO A 256 -24.17 -14.03 -12.06
C PRO A 256 -25.69 -13.92 -12.12
N ALA A 257 -26.24 -12.76 -12.46
CA ALA A 257 -27.68 -12.61 -12.53
C ALA A 257 -28.27 -13.49 -13.63
N ILE A 258 -27.66 -13.49 -14.82
CA ILE A 258 -28.14 -14.33 -15.92
C ILE A 258 -27.92 -15.80 -15.60
N PHE A 259 -26.78 -16.13 -14.99
CA PHE A 259 -26.46 -17.54 -14.71
C PHE A 259 -27.21 -18.08 -13.51
N GLN A 260 -27.99 -17.27 -12.83
CA GLN A 260 -28.60 -17.65 -11.57
C GLN A 260 -29.47 -18.88 -11.70
N SER A 261 -30.35 -18.90 -12.71
CA SER A 261 -31.25 -20.04 -12.88
C SER A 261 -30.46 -21.32 -13.14
N THR A 262 -29.42 -21.24 -13.93
CA THR A 262 -28.56 -22.41 -14.17
C THR A 262 -27.85 -22.85 -12.92
N MET A 263 -27.32 -21.90 -12.14
CA MET A 263 -26.63 -22.26 -10.93
C MET A 263 -27.59 -22.90 -9.92
N VAL A 264 -28.83 -22.40 -9.85
CA VAL A 264 -29.78 -22.99 -8.95
C VAL A 264 -30.05 -24.46 -9.33
N LYS A 265 -30.21 -24.71 -10.64
CA LYS A 265 -30.36 -26.09 -11.09
C LYS A 265 -29.16 -26.95 -10.74
N ILE A 266 -27.97 -26.43 -10.94
CA ILE A 266 -26.75 -27.19 -10.65
C ILE A 266 -26.65 -27.52 -9.18
N LEU A 267 -26.97 -26.57 -8.33
CA LEU A 267 -26.79 -26.72 -6.89
C LEU A 267 -27.92 -27.48 -6.20
N GLU A 268 -29.07 -27.64 -6.88
CA GLU A 268 -30.24 -28.21 -6.21
C GLU A 268 -29.99 -29.59 -5.63
N PRO A 269 -29.36 -30.53 -6.35
CA PRO A 269 -29.13 -31.84 -5.71
C PRO A 269 -28.21 -31.75 -4.49
N PHE A 270 -27.26 -30.86 -4.51
CA PHE A 270 -26.36 -30.72 -3.38
C PHE A 270 -27.09 -30.09 -2.19
N ARG A 271 -27.92 -29.11 -2.48
CA ARG A 271 -28.66 -28.47 -1.41
C ARG A 271 -29.67 -29.39 -0.76
N UNK A 272 -30.09 -29.88 -1.58
CA UNK A 272 -31.05 -30.80 -1.11
C UNK A 272 -30.48 -31.87 -0.26
N LYS A 273 -29.42 -32.31 -0.53
CA LYS A 273 -28.73 -33.34 0.23
C LYS A 273 -28.08 -32.79 1.48
N ASN A 274 -27.79 -31.51 1.47
CA ASN A 274 -27.11 -30.83 2.57
C ASN A 274 -27.89 -29.56 2.94
N PRO A 275 -29.07 -29.71 3.53
CA PRO A 275 -29.89 -28.51 3.78
C PRO A 275 -29.30 -27.55 4.81
N GLU A 276 -28.33 -28.02 5.60
CA GLU A 276 -27.71 -27.16 6.59
C GLU A 276 -26.67 -26.23 6.00
N ILE A 277 -26.25 -26.44 4.74
CA ILE A 277 -25.21 -25.65 4.12
C ILE A 277 -25.86 -24.47 3.39
N VAL A 278 -25.29 -23.28 3.61
CA VAL A 278 -25.75 -22.04 2.98
C VAL A 278 -24.83 -21.73 1.82
N ILE A 279 -25.42 -21.50 0.64
CA ILE A 279 -24.63 -21.20 -0.55
C ILE A 279 -25.13 -19.88 -1.13
N TYR A 280 -24.22 -18.96 -1.37
CA TYR A 280 -24.54 -17.65 -1.94
C TYR A 280 -23.56 -17.32 -3.04
N GLN A 281 -24.08 -16.84 -4.14
CA GLN A 281 -23.26 -16.45 -5.28
C GLN A 281 -23.14 -14.93 -5.32
N TYR A 282 -21.90 -14.44 -5.36
CA TYR A 282 -21.63 -13.03 -5.54
C TYR A 282 -20.54 -12.88 -6.57
N MET A 283 -20.82 -12.15 -7.64
CA MET A 283 -19.89 -11.97 -8.73
C MET A 283 -19.41 -13.32 -9.27
N ASP A 284 -18.10 -13.50 -9.28
CA ASP A 284 -17.51 -14.75 -9.78
C ASP A 284 -17.36 -15.80 -8.69
N ASP A 285 -17.82 -15.54 -7.48
CA ASP A 285 -17.53 -16.38 -6.33
C ASP A 285 -18.79 -17.04 -5.79
N LEU A 286 -18.57 -18.21 -5.21
CA LEU A 286 -19.61 -18.94 -4.49
C LEU A 286 -19.17 -18.98 -3.03
N TYR A 287 -20.03 -18.50 -2.15
CA TYR A 287 -19.77 -18.48 -0.71
C TYR A 287 -20.53 -19.62 -0.07
N VAL A 288 -19.81 -20.56 0.53
CA VAL A 288 -20.40 -21.79 1.06
C VAL A 288 -20.19 -21.81 2.56
N GLY A 289 -21.27 -21.69 3.31
CA GLY A 289 -21.19 -21.60 4.75
C GLY A 289 -21.85 -22.77 5.45
N SER A 290 -21.27 -23.15 6.58
CA SER A 290 -21.84 -24.19 7.41
C SER A 290 -21.44 -23.97 8.86
N ASP A 291 -22.14 -24.66 9.75
CA ASP A 291 -21.78 -24.70 11.16
C ASP A 291 -21.09 -25.99 11.55
N LEU A 292 -20.65 -26.75 10.57
CA LEU A 292 -19.96 -28.00 10.81
C LEU A 292 -18.58 -27.77 11.38
N GLU A 293 -18.04 -28.81 12.00
CA GLU A 293 -16.67 -28.80 12.43
C GLU A 293 -15.76 -28.60 11.19
N ILE A 294 -14.59 -28.00 11.39
CA ILE A 294 -13.82 -27.53 10.24
C ILE A 294 -13.44 -28.67 9.29
N GLY A 295 -13.11 -29.84 9.83
CA GLY A 295 -12.79 -30.97 8.97
C GLY A 295 -13.99 -31.43 8.16
N GLN A 296 -15.16 -31.47 8.79
CA GLN A 296 -16.38 -31.82 8.08
C GLN A 296 -16.75 -30.77 7.06
N HIS A 297 -16.53 -29.50 7.41
CA HIS A 297 -16.79 -28.42 6.46
C HIS A 297 -15.94 -28.58 5.22
N ARG A 298 -14.64 -28.83 5.41
CA ARG A 298 -13.75 -29.00 4.27
C ARG A 298 -14.12 -30.20 3.42
N ALA A 299 -14.58 -31.28 4.07
CA ALA A 299 -15.05 -32.43 3.31
C ALA A 299 -16.26 -32.08 2.46
N LYS A 300 -17.19 -31.30 3.00
CA LYS A 300 -18.33 -30.85 2.22
C LYS A 300 -17.95 -29.94 1.08
N ILE A 301 -16.93 -29.11 1.28
CA ILE A 301 -16.43 -28.27 0.20
C ILE A 301 -15.90 -29.15 -0.93
N GLU A 302 -15.12 -30.19 -0.58
CA GLU A 302 -14.63 -31.08 -1.64
C GLU A 302 -15.76 -31.82 -2.32
N GLU A 303 -16.78 -32.22 -1.56
CA GLU A 303 -17.95 -32.84 -2.17
C GLU A 303 -18.64 -31.90 -3.13
N LEU A 304 -18.78 -30.64 -2.75
CA LEU A 304 -19.38 -29.64 -3.63
C LEU A 304 -18.52 -29.41 -4.86
N ARG A 305 -17.21 -29.34 -4.68
CA ARG A 305 -16.34 -29.16 -5.82
C ARG A 305 -16.47 -30.29 -6.82
N ALA A 306 -16.55 -31.52 -6.31
CA ALA A 306 -16.77 -32.67 -7.18
C ALA A 306 -18.13 -32.59 -7.86
N HIS A 307 -19.15 -32.14 -7.14
CA HIS A 307 -20.48 -31.98 -7.74
C HIS A 307 -20.47 -30.96 -8.85
N LEU A 308 -19.79 -29.82 -8.60
CA LEU A 308 -19.72 -28.80 -9.64
C LEU A 308 -18.96 -29.29 -10.86
N LEU A 309 -17.92 -30.09 -10.62
CA LEU A 309 -17.14 -30.63 -11.73
C LEU A 309 -17.96 -31.56 -12.63
N LYS A 310 -18.93 -32.28 -12.05
CA LYS A 310 -19.82 -33.09 -12.85
C LYS A 310 -20.57 -32.27 -13.88
N TRP A 311 -20.83 -31.01 -13.58
CA TRP A 311 -21.54 -30.12 -14.50
C TRP A 311 -20.54 -29.34 -15.36
N GLY A 312 -19.27 -29.65 -15.29
CA GLY A 312 -18.27 -28.96 -16.07
C GLY A 312 -17.76 -27.67 -15.46
N LEU A 313 -18.11 -27.39 -14.21
CA LEU A 313 -17.66 -26.18 -13.55
C LEU A 313 -16.39 -26.52 -12.77
N THR A 314 -15.29 -25.97 -13.23
CA THR A 314 -14.03 -26.13 -12.52
C THR A 314 -13.89 -25.06 -11.45
N THR A 315 -13.40 -25.48 -10.32
CA THR A 315 -13.02 -24.57 -9.26
C THR A 315 -11.52 -24.73 -9.05
N PRO A 316 -10.84 -23.65 -8.65
CA PRO A 316 -9.39 -23.78 -8.51
C PRO A 316 -9.01 -24.90 -7.57
N ASP A 317 -8.15 -25.77 -8.06
CA ASP A 317 -7.63 -26.84 -7.24
C ASP A 317 -6.54 -26.24 -6.38
N LYS A 318 -6.88 -25.99 -5.14
CA LYS A 318 -5.85 -25.52 -4.21
C LYS A 318 -4.95 -26.69 -3.95
N LYS A 319 -3.84 -26.70 -4.65
CA LYS A 319 -2.84 -27.68 -4.31
C LYS A 319 -2.56 -27.49 -2.86
N HIS A 320 -2.94 -28.47 -2.08
CA HIS A 320 -2.80 -28.34 -0.65
C HIS A 320 -1.33 -28.22 -0.33
N GLN A 321 -0.98 -27.07 0.18
CA GLN A 321 0.33 -26.93 0.76
C GLN A 321 0.30 -27.67 2.07
N LYS A 322 0.90 -28.83 2.10
CA LYS A 322 0.85 -29.65 3.28
C LYS A 322 1.77 -29.16 4.39
N GLU A 323 2.65 -28.24 4.05
CA GLU A 323 3.60 -27.70 5.00
C GLU A 323 3.22 -26.26 5.36
N PRO A 324 3.41 -25.87 6.61
CA PRO A 324 3.19 -24.47 6.96
C PRO A 324 4.09 -23.53 6.18
N PRO A 325 3.65 -22.30 5.94
CA PRO A 325 2.38 -21.72 6.35
C PRO A 325 1.25 -22.15 5.42
N PHE A 326 0.08 -22.34 6.02
CA PHE A 326 -1.10 -22.75 5.25
C PHE A 326 -1.79 -21.51 4.71
N LEU A 327 -1.22 -20.94 3.66
CA LEU A 327 -1.73 -19.69 3.12
C LEU A 327 -3.08 -19.85 2.44
N TRP A 328 -3.40 -21.07 1.98
CA TRP A 328 -4.70 -21.32 1.36
C TRP A 328 -5.84 -21.19 2.35
N MET A 329 -5.57 -21.24 3.62
CA MET A 329 -6.61 -21.11 4.63
C MET A 329 -7.19 -19.70 4.66
N GLY A 330 -6.57 -18.73 4.00
CA GLY A 330 -7.12 -17.40 3.90
C GLY A 330 -8.43 -17.31 3.14
N TYR A 331 -8.78 -18.37 2.39
CA TYR A 331 -10.07 -18.40 1.72
C TYR A 331 -11.17 -18.97 2.59
N GLU A 332 -10.87 -19.33 3.80
CA GLU A 332 -11.87 -19.75 4.77
C GLU A 332 -12.13 -18.58 5.73
N LEU A 333 -13.39 -18.27 5.88
CA LEU A 333 -13.82 -17.18 6.76
C LEU A 333 -14.59 -17.76 7.93
N HIS A 334 -14.56 -17.06 9.04
CA HIS A 334 -15.28 -17.51 10.23
C HIS A 334 -16.16 -16.36 10.75
N PRO A 335 -17.29 -16.14 10.07
CA PRO A 335 -18.11 -14.97 10.40
C PRO A 335 -18.66 -14.95 11.84
N ASP A 336 -18.86 -16.12 12.43
CA ASP A 336 -19.37 -16.14 13.81
C ASP A 336 -18.38 -15.54 14.80
N LYS A 337 -17.13 -15.39 14.43
CA LYS A 337 -16.11 -14.80 15.29
C LYS A 337 -15.90 -13.31 15.00
N TRP A 338 -16.60 -12.75 14.03
CA TRP A 338 -16.46 -11.32 13.75
C TRP A 338 -17.16 -10.53 14.83
N THR A 339 -16.43 -9.64 15.48
CA THR A 339 -16.95 -8.85 16.57
C THR A 339 -16.93 -7.38 16.21
N VAL A 340 -17.83 -6.64 16.80
CA VAL A 340 -17.85 -5.19 16.63
C VAL A 340 -16.80 -4.61 17.57
N GLN A 341 -16.01 -3.68 17.05
CA GLN A 341 -15.02 -3.01 17.85
C GLN A 341 -15.68 -1.85 18.57
N PRO A 342 -15.79 -1.92 19.90
CA PRO A 342 -16.46 -0.84 20.61
C PRO A 342 -15.55 0.34 20.80
N ILE A 343 -16.17 1.50 21.04
CA ILE A 343 -15.43 2.66 21.50
C ILE A 343 -15.05 2.40 22.94
N GLN A 344 -13.76 2.50 23.25
CA GLN A 344 -13.26 2.24 24.58
C GLN A 344 -12.71 3.51 25.21
N LEU A 345 -12.95 3.65 26.46
CA LEU A 345 -12.43 4.77 27.24
C LEU A 345 -11.26 4.29 28.08
N PRO A 346 -10.26 5.15 28.28
CA PRO A 346 -9.11 4.72 29.06
C PRO A 346 -9.48 4.49 30.52
N GLU A 347 -8.80 3.54 31.15
CA GLU A 347 -8.93 3.31 32.58
C GLU A 347 -7.64 3.76 33.24
N LYS A 348 -7.76 4.71 34.14
CA LYS A 348 -6.59 5.27 34.80
C LYS A 348 -6.85 5.39 36.29
N ASP A 349 -5.79 5.22 37.05
CA ASP A 349 -5.87 5.42 38.48
C ASP A 349 -5.83 6.88 38.88
N SER A 350 -5.10 7.67 38.08
CA SER A 350 -5.08 9.10 38.29
C SER A 350 -5.22 9.80 36.95
N TRP A 351 -5.94 10.91 36.98
CA TRP A 351 -6.25 11.65 35.78
C TRP A 351 -5.59 13.02 35.84
N THR A 352 -4.89 13.37 34.79
CA THR A 352 -4.38 14.72 34.65
C THR A 352 -5.41 15.58 33.91
N VAL A 353 -5.15 16.89 33.92
CA VAL A 353 -6.00 17.80 33.16
C VAL A 353 -6.04 17.40 31.69
N ASN A 354 -4.90 17.04 31.14
CA ASN A 354 -4.83 16.61 29.75
C ASN A 354 -5.65 15.35 29.51
N ASP A 355 -5.56 14.40 30.45
CA ASP A 355 -6.33 13.16 30.32
C ASP A 355 -7.84 13.44 30.29
N ILE A 356 -8.29 14.34 31.13
CA ILE A 356 -9.71 14.66 31.20
C ILE A 356 -10.14 15.42 29.95
N GLN A 357 -9.30 16.30 29.44
CA GLN A 357 -9.61 17.01 28.20
C GLN A 357 -9.76 16.03 27.05
N LYS A 358 -8.88 15.06 26.95
CA LYS A 358 -8.98 14.04 25.91
C LYS A 358 -10.23 13.20 26.09
N LEU A 359 -10.52 12.83 27.32
CA LEU A 359 -11.71 12.04 27.61
C LEU A 359 -12.99 12.79 27.25
N VAL A 360 -13.07 14.05 27.62
CA VAL A 360 -14.23 14.85 27.28
C VAL A 360 -14.38 15.00 25.78
N GLY A 361 -13.28 15.22 25.08
CA GLY A 361 -13.34 15.32 23.63
C GLY A 361 -13.85 14.06 22.98
N LYS A 362 -13.36 12.92 23.45
CA LYS A 362 -13.78 11.64 22.89
C LYS A 362 -15.25 11.36 23.22
N LEU A 363 -15.67 11.65 24.43
CA LEU A 363 -17.07 11.44 24.82
C LEU A 363 -17.99 12.40 24.07
N ASN A 364 -17.58 13.63 23.89
CA ASN A 364 -18.39 14.59 23.15
C ASN A 364 -18.56 14.13 21.70
N TRP A 365 -17.48 13.63 21.09
CA TRP A 365 -17.58 13.07 19.76
C TRP A 365 -18.49 11.84 19.76
N ALA A 366 -18.33 10.96 20.76
CA ALA A 366 -19.12 9.73 20.81
C ALA A 366 -20.59 10.01 21.03
N SER A 367 -20.93 11.19 21.55
CA SER A 367 -22.33 11.52 21.77
C SER A 367 -23.10 11.63 20.45
N GLN A 368 -22.42 11.83 19.33
CA GLN A 368 -23.06 11.81 18.02
C GLN A 368 -23.51 10.39 17.66
N ILE A 369 -22.82 9.40 18.20
CA ILE A 369 -23.16 7.99 17.95
C ILE A 369 -24.12 7.50 19.03
N TYR A 370 -23.84 7.86 20.28
CA TYR A 370 -24.64 7.45 21.43
C TYR A 370 -25.21 8.71 22.10
N PRO A 371 -26.41 9.08 21.77
CA PRO A 371 -26.97 10.35 22.28
C PRO A 371 -27.11 10.42 23.80
N GLY A 372 -27.08 9.29 24.51
CA GLY A 372 -27.20 9.33 25.97
C GLY A 372 -25.92 9.72 26.68
N ILE A 373 -24.82 9.89 25.98
CA ILE A 373 -23.56 10.24 26.63
C ILE A 373 -23.60 11.70 27.08
N GLN A 374 -23.16 11.95 28.31
CA GLN A 374 -23.07 13.27 28.87
C GLN A 374 -21.70 13.52 29.45
N VAL A 375 -21.26 14.78 29.41
CA VAL A 375 -19.94 15.15 29.91
C VAL A 375 -20.02 16.29 30.94
N LYS A 376 -21.18 16.58 31.42
CA LYS A 376 -21.41 17.74 32.29
C LYS A 376 -20.51 17.75 33.51
N ASN A 377 -20.47 16.65 34.24
CA ASN A 377 -19.70 16.60 35.49
C ASN A 377 -18.20 16.45 35.20
N LEU A 378 -17.85 15.80 34.10
CA LEU A 378 -16.43 15.72 33.73
C LEU A 378 -15.90 17.07 33.29
N CYS A 379 -16.73 17.88 32.62
CA CYS A 379 -16.31 19.21 32.24
C CYS A 379 -16.12 20.11 33.45
N LYS A 380 -16.88 19.90 34.50
CA LYS A 380 -16.71 20.70 35.73
C LYS A 380 -15.31 20.52 36.31
N LEU A 381 -14.70 19.38 36.13
CA LEU A 381 -13.36 19.14 36.64
C LEU A 381 -12.31 20.02 36.01
N LEU A 382 -12.60 20.57 34.84
CA LEU A 382 -11.64 21.40 34.12
C LEU A 382 -11.71 22.87 34.50
N ARG A 383 -12.65 23.24 35.36
CA ARG A 383 -12.76 24.62 35.79
C ARG A 383 -11.60 24.99 36.70
N GLY A 384 -10.99 26.14 36.43
CA GLY A 384 -9.91 26.63 37.27
C GLY A 384 -8.65 25.81 37.15
N THR A 385 -8.52 25.04 36.11
CA THR A 385 -7.33 24.22 35.96
C THR A 385 -6.13 25.06 35.59
N LYS A 386 -4.98 24.48 35.83
CA LYS A 386 -3.72 25.18 35.63
C LYS A 386 -2.90 24.53 34.55
N ALA A 387 -2.05 23.57 34.93
CA ALA A 387 -1.17 22.95 33.95
C ALA A 387 -1.81 21.66 33.42
N LEU A 388 -1.43 21.28 32.22
CA LEU A 388 -1.95 20.08 31.62
C LEU A 388 -1.55 18.82 32.38
N THR A 389 -0.46 18.90 33.12
CA THR A 389 0.03 17.74 33.88
C THR A 389 -0.49 17.69 35.30
N ASP A 390 -1.28 18.66 35.74
CA ASP A 390 -1.83 18.64 37.06
C ASP A 390 -2.80 17.47 37.22
N ILE A 391 -2.71 16.79 38.35
CA ILE A 391 -3.61 15.69 38.64
C ILE A 391 -4.91 16.24 39.18
N VAL A 392 -6.00 15.77 38.62
CA VAL A 392 -7.33 16.20 39.03
C VAL A 392 -8.06 15.03 39.63
N PRO A 393 -8.45 15.13 40.91
CA PRO A 393 -9.26 14.03 41.48
C PRO A 393 -10.67 14.07 40.93
N LEU A 394 -11.21 12.91 40.63
CA LEU A 394 -12.54 12.81 40.12
C LEU A 394 -13.55 12.94 41.27
N THR A 395 -14.56 13.77 41.07
CA THR A 395 -15.63 13.83 42.01
C THR A 395 -16.52 12.60 41.90
N GLU A 396 -17.35 12.38 42.88
CA GLU A 396 -18.31 11.27 42.83
C GLU A 396 -19.19 11.39 41.59
N GLU A 397 -19.65 12.61 41.33
CA GLU A 397 -20.52 12.83 40.17
C GLU A 397 -19.77 12.53 38.88
N ALA A 398 -18.52 12.89 38.82
CA ALA A 398 -17.75 12.63 37.60
C ALA A 398 -17.48 11.14 37.41
N GLU A 399 -17.21 10.44 38.53
CA GLU A 399 -17.00 8.98 38.43
C GLU A 399 -18.27 8.28 38.02
N LEU A 400 -19.42 8.72 38.55
CA LEU A 400 -20.67 8.11 38.13
C LEU A 400 -20.99 8.39 36.69
N GLU A 401 -20.74 9.61 36.23
CA GLU A 401 -20.96 9.95 34.82
C GLU A 401 -20.07 9.11 33.92
N LEU A 402 -18.81 8.95 34.30
CA LEU A 402 -17.89 8.12 33.50
C LEU A 402 -18.35 6.68 33.47
N ALA A 403 -18.79 6.14 34.62
CA ALA A 403 -19.28 4.76 34.67
C ALA A 403 -20.53 4.59 33.80
N GLU A 404 -21.42 5.56 33.85
CA GLU A 404 -22.61 5.48 33.01
C GLU A 404 -22.28 5.54 31.55
N ASN A 405 -21.31 6.38 31.18
CA ASN A 405 -20.88 6.46 29.78
C ASN A 405 -20.23 5.16 29.33
N ARG A 406 -19.46 4.51 30.21
CA ARG A 406 -18.88 3.22 29.85
C ARG A 406 -19.94 2.18 29.58
N GLU A 407 -21.01 2.19 30.36
CA GLU A 407 -22.08 1.25 30.13
C GLU A 407 -22.82 1.53 28.85
N ILE A 408 -22.99 2.81 28.51
CA ILE A 408 -23.64 3.16 27.24
C ILE A 408 -22.81 2.68 26.06
N LEU A 409 -21.49 2.85 26.15
CA LEU A 409 -20.64 2.45 25.05
C LEU A 409 -20.54 0.94 24.85
N LYS A 410 -20.89 0.16 25.87
CA LYS A 410 -20.92 -1.30 25.75
C LYS A 410 -22.10 -1.79 24.92
N GLU A 411 -23.17 -1.05 24.86
CA GLU A 411 -24.37 -1.48 24.19
C GLU A 411 -24.36 -1.16 22.71
N PRO A 412 -25.08 -1.96 21.89
CA PRO A 412 -25.19 -1.63 20.48
C PRO A 412 -25.91 -0.30 20.29
N VAL A 413 -25.55 0.36 19.19
CA VAL A 413 -26.20 1.62 18.86
C VAL A 413 -27.66 1.37 18.54
N HIS A 414 -28.55 2.13 19.17
CA HIS A 414 -30.01 1.98 18.96
C HIS A 414 -30.38 2.60 17.61
N GLY A 415 -31.34 1.96 16.97
CA GLY A 415 -31.96 2.53 15.78
C GLY A 415 -31.11 2.40 14.54
N VAL A 416 -30.14 1.49 14.56
CA VAL A 416 -29.31 1.27 13.41
C VAL A 416 -29.79 0.03 12.68
N TYR A 417 -30.34 0.23 11.49
CA TYR A 417 -30.85 -0.85 10.66
C TYR A 417 -30.28 -0.76 9.28
N TYR A 418 -30.03 -1.92 8.69
CA TYR A 418 -29.59 -1.95 7.30
C TYR A 418 -30.77 -1.73 6.38
N ASP A 419 -30.64 -0.76 5.50
CA ASP A 419 -31.66 -0.44 4.49
C ASP A 419 -31.10 -0.88 3.13
N PRO A 420 -31.67 -1.95 2.54
CA PRO A 420 -31.11 -2.41 1.26
C PRO A 420 -31.17 -1.40 0.13
N SER A 421 -32.00 -0.36 0.24
CA SER A 421 -32.12 0.63 -0.82
C SER A 421 -31.02 1.68 -0.76
N LYS A 422 -30.22 1.72 0.29
CA LYS A 422 -29.18 2.72 0.44
C LYS A 422 -27.79 2.10 0.28
N ASP A 423 -26.85 2.92 -0.12
CA ASP A 423 -25.48 2.47 -0.25
C ASP A 423 -24.82 2.26 1.10
N LEU A 424 -23.93 1.28 1.16
CA LEU A 424 -23.06 1.11 2.29
C LEU A 424 -21.81 1.95 2.10
N ILE A 425 -21.33 2.53 3.18
CA ILE A 425 -20.10 3.32 3.14
C ILE A 425 -19.13 2.74 4.16
N ALA A 426 -17.90 2.55 3.76
CA ALA A 426 -16.84 2.07 4.66
C ALA A 426 -15.79 3.15 4.77
N GLU A 427 -15.47 3.50 5.99
CA GLU A 427 -14.44 4.49 6.26
C GLU A 427 -13.30 3.82 7.00
N ILE A 428 -12.07 4.12 6.59
CA ILE A 428 -10.89 3.47 7.14
C ILE A 428 -9.95 4.53 7.69
N GLN A 429 -9.33 4.24 8.83
CA GLN A 429 -8.30 5.09 9.41
C GLN A 429 -7.05 4.28 9.67
N LYS A 430 -5.89 4.87 9.39
CA LYS A 430 -4.62 4.23 9.73
C LYS A 430 -4.27 4.56 11.17
N GLN A 431 -4.12 3.53 11.99
CA GLN A 431 -3.79 3.71 13.40
C GLN A 431 -2.31 3.56 13.68
N GLY A 432 -1.59 2.87 12.82
CA GLY A 432 -0.17 2.65 12.99
C GLY A 432 0.32 1.73 11.91
N GLU A 433 1.57 1.31 12.01
CA GLU A 433 2.10 0.38 11.02
C GLU A 433 1.36 -0.93 11.12
N GLY A 434 0.69 -1.28 10.03
CA GLY A 434 -0.05 -2.51 9.98
C GLY A 434 -1.35 -2.52 10.76
N GLN A 435 -1.78 -1.38 11.26
CA GLN A 435 -2.99 -1.30 12.08
C GLN A 435 -3.98 -0.33 11.46
N TRP A 436 -5.18 -0.81 11.21
CA TRP A 436 -6.21 -0.03 10.53
C TRP A 436 -7.54 -0.29 11.22
N THR A 437 -8.33 0.76 11.36
CA THR A 437 -9.70 0.63 11.87
C THR A 437 -10.68 1.01 10.78
N TYR A 438 -11.88 0.48 10.86
CA TYR A 438 -12.90 0.79 9.87
C TYR A 438 -14.28 0.81 10.49
N GLN A 439 -15.17 1.56 9.86
CA GLN A 439 -16.58 1.62 10.22
C GLN A 439 -17.38 1.51 8.93
N ILE A 440 -18.46 0.74 8.99
CA ILE A 440 -19.37 0.59 7.87
C ILE A 440 -20.72 1.16 8.29
N TYR A 441 -21.24 2.08 7.50
CA TYR A 441 -22.47 2.78 7.84
C TYR A 441 -23.23 3.15 6.57
N GLN A 442 -24.48 3.53 6.74
CA GLN A 442 -25.29 4.12 5.68
C GLN A 442 -25.65 5.56 6.00
N GLU A 443 -25.88 5.86 7.25
CA GLU A 443 -26.08 7.23 7.73
C GLU A 443 -24.90 7.57 8.65
N PRO A 444 -24.43 8.79 8.63
CA PRO A 444 -23.29 9.15 9.48
C PRO A 444 -23.55 8.85 10.94
N PHE A 445 -22.57 8.32 11.61
CA PHE A 445 -22.59 7.99 13.02
C PHE A 445 -23.57 6.88 13.40
N LYS A 446 -24.17 6.24 12.41
CA LYS A 446 -25.01 5.07 12.67
C LYS A 446 -24.29 3.85 12.12
N ASN A 447 -23.25 3.43 12.79
CA ASN A 447 -22.39 2.37 12.31
C ASN A 447 -23.10 1.03 12.35
N LEU A 448 -23.12 0.35 11.21
CA LEU A 448 -23.63 -1.02 11.15
C LEU A 448 -22.56 -2.01 11.62
N LYS A 449 -21.30 -1.69 11.40
CA LYS A 449 -20.22 -2.54 11.84
C LYS A 449 -18.97 -1.69 12.01
N THR A 450 -18.20 -2.00 13.04
CA THR A 450 -16.88 -1.43 13.25
C THR A 450 -15.91 -2.58 13.45
N GLY A 451 -14.67 -2.36 13.06
CA GLY A 451 -13.69 -3.40 13.22
C GLY A 451 -12.29 -2.87 13.01
N LYS A 452 -11.36 -3.78 13.06
CA LYS A 452 -9.98 -3.43 12.78
C LYS A 452 -9.33 -4.49 11.92
N TYR A 453 -8.33 -4.06 11.19
CA TYR A 453 -7.49 -4.93 10.39
C TYR A 453 -6.07 -4.74 10.86
N ALA A 454 -5.42 -5.83 11.23
CA ALA A 454 -4.03 -5.79 11.68
C ALA A 454 -3.25 -6.84 10.92
N LYS A 455 -2.10 -6.44 10.42
CA LYS A 455 -1.20 -7.35 9.74
C LYS A 455 -0.12 -7.77 10.72
N MET A 456 -0.02 -9.06 10.95
CA MET A 456 0.93 -9.56 11.93
C MET A 456 2.36 -9.34 11.50
N ARG A 457 2.64 -9.46 10.21
CA ARG A 457 3.99 -9.27 9.71
C ARG A 457 4.05 -8.03 8.87
N THR A 458 5.01 -7.18 9.18
CA THR A 458 5.15 -5.91 8.50
C THR A 458 6.38 -5.81 7.62
N THR A 459 7.17 -6.88 7.54
CA THR A 459 8.36 -6.83 6.70
C THR A 459 7.97 -6.73 5.23
N HIS A 460 8.62 -5.79 4.56
CA HIS A 460 8.44 -5.61 3.12
C HIS A 460 7.02 -5.29 2.71
N THR A 461 6.25 -4.67 3.61
CA THR A 461 4.93 -4.17 3.26
C THR A 461 4.95 -2.66 3.29
N ASN A 462 4.09 -2.07 2.49
CA ASN A 462 3.91 -0.63 2.49
C ASN A 462 2.45 -0.31 2.76
N ASP A 463 2.17 0.97 2.93
CA ASP A 463 0.82 1.39 3.30
C ASP A 463 -0.20 1.07 2.21
N VAL A 464 0.19 1.18 0.94
CA VAL A 464 -0.78 0.88 -0.13
C VAL A 464 -1.13 -0.60 -0.11
N LYS A 465 -0.14 -1.47 0.09
CA LYS A 465 -0.42 -2.89 0.16
C LYS A 465 -1.31 -3.22 1.35
N GLN A 466 -1.01 -2.64 2.50
CA GLN A 466 -1.82 -2.89 3.69
C GLN A 466 -3.24 -2.39 3.49
N LEU A 467 -3.39 -1.20 2.91
CA LEU A 467 -4.72 -0.65 2.68
C LEU A 467 -5.48 -1.48 1.67
N ALA A 468 -4.83 -1.96 0.62
CA ALA A 468 -5.49 -2.82 -0.35
C ALA A 468 -5.97 -4.11 0.31
N GLU A 469 -5.15 -4.69 1.18
CA GLU A 469 -5.56 -5.90 1.90
C GLU A 469 -6.73 -5.60 2.83
N ALA A 470 -6.70 -4.46 3.50
CA ALA A 470 -7.81 -4.09 4.38
C ALA A 470 -9.09 -3.89 3.58
N VAL A 471 -9.01 -3.22 2.45
CA VAL A 471 -10.19 -3.01 1.62
C VAL A 471 -10.78 -4.34 1.19
N GLN A 472 -9.94 -5.27 0.77
CA GLN A 472 -10.44 -6.57 0.33
C GLN A 472 -11.08 -7.33 1.48
N LYS A 473 -10.48 -7.27 2.67
CA LYS A 473 -11.07 -7.95 3.81
C LYS A 473 -12.41 -7.33 4.20
N ILE A 474 -12.47 -6.00 4.23
CA ILE A 474 -13.70 -5.31 4.62
C ILE A 474 -14.79 -5.58 3.59
N ALA A 475 -14.45 -5.54 2.31
CA ALA A 475 -15.43 -5.83 1.27
C ALA A 475 -15.91 -7.27 1.38
N LEU A 476 -15.02 -8.20 1.70
CA LEU A 476 -15.41 -9.58 1.86
C LEU A 476 -16.39 -9.75 3.01
N GLU A 477 -16.11 -9.10 4.13
CA GLU A 477 -17.06 -9.14 5.25
C GLU A 477 -18.40 -8.56 4.84
N SER A 478 -18.39 -7.49 4.10
CA SER A 478 -19.64 -6.87 3.64
C SER A 478 -20.44 -7.77 2.73
N ILE A 479 -19.76 -8.50 1.85
CA ILE A 479 -20.44 -9.45 0.98
C ILE A 479 -21.12 -10.53 1.82
N VAL A 480 -20.42 -11.04 2.82
CA VAL A 480 -21.00 -12.08 3.66
C VAL A 480 -22.18 -11.55 4.46
N ILE A 481 -22.07 -10.35 5.01
CA ILE A 481 -23.12 -9.83 5.89
C ILE A 481 -24.30 -9.27 5.11
N TRP A 482 -24.05 -8.50 4.06
CA TRP A 482 -25.12 -7.78 3.37
C TRP A 482 -25.28 -8.12 1.90
N GLY A 483 -24.36 -8.88 1.32
CA GLY A 483 -24.47 -9.23 -0.07
C GLY A 483 -24.04 -8.16 -1.04
N LYS A 484 -23.34 -7.17 -0.60
CA LYS A 484 -22.82 -6.10 -1.48
C LYS A 484 -21.59 -5.49 -0.85
N THR A 485 -20.82 -4.79 -1.68
CA THR A 485 -19.62 -4.11 -1.19
C THR A 485 -19.94 -2.67 -0.83
N PRO A 486 -19.25 -2.12 0.15
CA PRO A 486 -19.46 -0.70 0.44
C PRO A 486 -18.66 0.19 -0.50
N LYS A 487 -19.04 1.44 -0.54
CA LYS A 487 -18.19 2.46 -1.16
C LYS A 487 -17.16 2.90 -0.13
N PHE A 488 -15.89 2.76 -0.46
CA PHE A 488 -14.81 3.00 0.48
C PHE A 488 -14.38 4.45 0.46
N ARG A 489 -14.15 4.98 1.63
CA ARG A 489 -13.54 6.30 1.80
C ARG A 489 -12.11 6.04 2.26
N LEU A 490 -11.16 6.16 1.33
CA LEU A 490 -9.79 5.71 1.56
C LEU A 490 -8.93 6.87 2.08
N PRO A 491 -8.17 6.65 3.14
CA PRO A 491 -7.31 7.70 3.69
C PRO A 491 -5.97 7.73 2.98
N ILE A 492 -6.01 8.00 1.71
CA ILE A 492 -4.81 7.99 0.88
C ILE A 492 -5.07 8.93 -0.29
N GLN A 493 -4.01 9.44 -0.85
CA GLN A 493 -4.15 10.28 -2.01
C GLN A 493 -4.55 9.47 -3.23
N LYS A 494 -5.43 10.05 -4.02
CA LYS A 494 -5.97 9.38 -5.18
C LYS A 494 -4.86 8.89 -6.10
N GLU A 495 -3.88 9.74 -6.36
CA GLU A 495 -2.82 9.39 -7.30
C GLU A 495 -1.97 8.24 -6.79
N THR A 496 -1.66 8.24 -5.49
CA THR A 496 -0.86 7.17 -4.91
C THR A 496 -1.60 5.85 -5.00
N TRP A 497 -2.87 5.86 -4.63
CA TRP A 497 -3.66 4.65 -4.67
C TRP A 497 -3.78 4.11 -6.10
N GLU A 498 -4.09 4.97 -7.05
CA GLU A 498 -4.37 4.52 -8.40
C GLU A 498 -3.14 3.97 -9.11
N ILE A 499 -1.95 4.39 -8.68
CA ILE A 499 -0.74 3.84 -9.29
C ILE A 499 -0.48 2.41 -8.81
N TRP A 500 -0.76 2.12 -7.55
CA TRP A 500 -0.22 0.91 -6.93
C TRP A 500 -1.24 -0.15 -6.58
N TRP A 501 -2.53 0.17 -6.48
CA TRP A 501 -3.47 -0.80 -5.90
C TRP A 501 -3.55 -2.09 -6.72
N THR A 502 -3.41 -2.02 -8.04
CA THR A 502 -3.53 -3.21 -8.87
C THR A 502 -2.40 -4.22 -8.62
N ASP A 503 -1.28 -3.77 -8.11
CA ASP A 503 -0.19 -4.68 -7.76
C ASP A 503 -0.51 -5.55 -6.55
N TYR A 504 -1.47 -5.14 -5.73
CA TYR A 504 -1.77 -5.84 -4.49
C TYR A 504 -3.18 -6.41 -4.46
N TRP A 505 -3.89 -6.35 -5.58
CA TRP A 505 -5.27 -6.78 -5.62
C TRP A 505 -5.34 -8.25 -5.97
N GLN A 506 -6.14 -9.02 -5.20
CA GLN A 506 -6.28 -10.46 -5.41
C GLN A 506 -7.72 -10.90 -5.56
N ALA A 507 -8.68 -10.00 -5.37
CA ALA A 507 -10.09 -10.36 -5.47
C ALA A 507 -10.56 -10.24 -6.92
N THR A 508 -11.62 -10.97 -7.23
CA THR A 508 -12.19 -10.94 -8.59
C THR A 508 -13.21 -9.84 -8.76
N TRP A 509 -13.53 -9.11 -7.72
CA TRP A 509 -14.44 -7.98 -7.75
C TRP A 509 -13.69 -6.73 -7.33
N ILE A 510 -14.22 -5.57 -7.69
CA ILE A 510 -13.59 -4.29 -7.36
C ILE A 510 -14.68 -3.39 -6.78
N PRO A 511 -14.56 -2.97 -5.53
CA PRO A 511 -15.56 -2.06 -4.97
C PRO A 511 -15.35 -0.63 -5.44
N GLU A 512 -16.33 0.21 -5.17
CA GLU A 512 -16.19 1.62 -5.42
C GLU A 512 -15.40 2.28 -4.31
N TRP A 513 -14.66 3.31 -4.63
CA TRP A 513 -13.94 4.07 -3.60
C TRP A 513 -13.85 5.53 -3.96
N GLU A 514 -13.62 6.32 -2.93
CA GLU A 514 -13.29 7.72 -3.06
C GLU A 514 -12.23 8.02 -2.03
N PHE A 515 -11.65 9.21 -2.10
CA PHE A 515 -10.46 9.51 -1.32
C PHE A 515 -10.77 10.66 -0.38
N VAL A 516 -10.35 10.49 0.87
CA VAL A 516 -10.68 11.46 1.91
C VAL A 516 -9.43 11.73 2.74
N ASN A 517 -9.43 12.90 3.37
CA ASN A 517 -8.44 13.23 4.39
C ASN A 517 -9.09 13.00 5.74
N THR A 518 -8.70 11.94 6.42
CA THR A 518 -9.25 11.64 7.73
C THR A 518 -8.66 12.59 8.75
N PRO A 519 -9.48 13.34 9.48
CA PRO A 519 -8.93 14.18 10.54
C PRO A 519 -8.17 13.34 11.56
N PRO A 520 -7.03 13.85 12.04
CA PRO A 520 -6.24 13.04 12.97
C PRO A 520 -6.98 12.67 14.25
N LEU A 521 -7.88 13.54 14.71
CA LEU A 521 -8.59 13.23 15.94
C LEU A 521 -9.57 12.08 15.77
N VAL A 522 -10.19 11.95 14.59
CA VAL A 522 -11.15 10.87 14.38
C VAL A 522 -10.49 9.51 14.52
N LYS A 523 -9.29 9.35 13.95
CA LYS A 523 -8.63 8.06 14.07
C LYS A 523 -8.24 7.77 15.51
N LEU A 524 -7.89 8.79 16.27
CA LEU A 524 -7.56 8.58 17.67
C LEU A 524 -8.79 8.13 18.46
N TRP A 525 -9.96 8.63 18.12
CA TRP A 525 -11.18 8.28 18.85
C TRP A 525 -11.62 6.86 18.54
N TYR A 526 -11.32 6.34 17.36
CA TYR A 526 -11.61 4.95 17.04
C TYR A 526 -10.49 4.01 17.45
N GLN A 527 -9.38 4.54 17.94
CA GLN A 527 -8.27 3.71 18.35
C GLN A 527 -8.58 3.00 19.65
N LEU A 528 -8.25 1.72 19.72
CA LEU A 528 -8.43 1.00 20.96
C LEU A 528 -7.39 1.44 21.98
N GLU A 529 -7.88 1.72 23.20
CA GLU A 529 -6.97 2.08 24.28
C GLU A 529 -6.31 0.82 24.78
N LYS A 530 -5.00 0.81 24.68
CA LYS A 530 -4.22 -0.27 25.23
C LYS A 530 -3.41 0.26 26.38
N GLU A 531 -2.67 -0.64 27.01
CA GLU A 531 -1.79 -0.19 28.07
C GLU A 531 -0.83 0.84 27.53
N PRO A 532 -0.56 1.87 28.30
CA PRO A 532 0.41 2.87 27.83
C PRO A 532 1.71 2.19 27.51
N ILE A 533 2.24 2.50 26.37
CA ILE A 533 3.54 2.03 25.99
C ILE A 533 4.53 2.81 26.80
N ALA A 534 5.44 2.11 27.45
CA ALA A 534 6.39 2.78 28.31
C ALA A 534 7.17 3.84 27.58
N GLY A 535 7.52 3.58 26.34
CA GLY A 535 8.26 4.54 25.57
C GLY A 535 7.51 5.82 25.28
N ALA A 536 6.20 5.76 25.30
CA ALA A 536 5.44 6.96 25.02
C ALA A 536 5.55 7.98 26.11
N GLU A 537 5.81 7.52 27.31
CA GLU A 537 5.89 8.43 28.41
C GLU A 537 7.19 9.17 28.44
N THR A 538 8.23 8.49 28.03
CA THR A 538 9.52 9.13 28.03
C THR A 538 9.71 10.00 26.85
N PHE A 539 8.82 9.94 25.89
CA PHE A 539 8.97 10.59 24.71
C PHE A 539 8.96 12.05 24.91
N PHE A 540 10.12 12.71 24.91
CA PHE A 540 10.28 14.05 24.90
C PHE A 540 9.13 14.74 25.43
N UNK A 541 8.66 14.05 26.08
CA UNK A 541 7.85 14.40 26.40
C UNK A 541 7.76 15.52 26.80
N UNK A 542 8.52 15.27 27.37
CA UNK A 542 8.57 16.19 27.73
C UNK A 542 8.63 17.11 26.92
N UNK A 543 9.21 16.59 26.61
CA UNK A 543 9.43 17.36 25.96
C UNK A 543 8.59 17.60 25.11
N UNK A 544 8.39 16.72 25.05
CA UNK A 544 7.71 16.78 24.31
C UNK A 544 6.75 17.47 24.60
N UNK A 545 6.70 17.09 25.40
CA UNK A 545 5.87 17.62 25.88
C UNK A 545 5.94 18.87 25.73
N UNK A 546 6.72 18.83 25.97
CA UNK A 546 6.88 20.02 25.97
C UNK A 546 6.77 20.54 24.74
N UNK A 547 7.28 19.91 24.47
CA UNK A 547 7.34 20.23 23.41
C UNK A 547 6.21 20.16 22.74
N UNK A 548 6.01 19.39 23.03
CA UNK A 548 5.00 19.13 22.58
C UNK A 548 4.14 20.08 22.91
N UNK A 549 4.41 19.98 23.67
CA UNK A 549 3.71 20.82 24.20
C UNK A 549 3.79 21.98 23.58
N UNK A 550 4.64 21.85 23.50
CA UNK A 550 4.81 22.86 23.03
C UNK A 550 4.20 23.05 21.86
N UNK A 551 4.41 22.34 21.62
CA UNK A 551 3.95 22.22 20.63
C UNK A 551 2.69 22.37 20.66
N UNK A 552 2.55 21.73 21.27
CA UNK A 552 1.47 21.75 21.47
C UNK A 552 1.10 22.89 21.79
N UNK A 553 1.71 23.01 22.29
CA UNK A 553 1.42 23.95 22.70
C UNK A 553 1.25 24.85 21.83
N UNK A 554 1.87 24.56 21.44
CA UNK A 554 1.80 25.22 20.77
C UNK A 554 0.82 25.30 20.05
N UNK A 555 0.64 24.47 20.09
CA UNK A 555 -0.06 24.43 19.60
C UNK A 555 -1.01 24.89 20.08
N UNK A 556 -0.87 24.71 20.82
CA UNK A 556 -1.59 25.00 21.30
C UNK A 556 -1.76 26.00 21.36
N UNK A 557 -1.06 26.27 21.31
CA UNK A 557 -1.25 27.06 21.39
C UNK A 557 -1.67 27.54 20.68
N UNK A 558 -1.62 27.12 20.13
CA UNK A 558 -1.97 27.48 19.63
C UNK A 558 -2.85 27.32 19.42
N UNK A 559 -3.13 26.89 19.91
CA UNK A 559 -3.72 26.88 19.79
C UNK A 559 -4.23 27.07 20.13
N UNK A 560 -3.97 27.52 20.68
CA UNK A 560 -4.36 27.74 20.86
C UNK A 560 -4.60 28.04 20.56
N UNK A 561 -4.34 28.35 20.01
CA UNK A 561 -4.60 28.50 19.73
C UNK A 561 -4.92 28.22 19.25
N UNK A 562 -5.07 27.64 19.17
CA UNK A 562 -5.30 27.55 18.94
C UNK A 562 -5.60 27.02 18.94
N UNK A 563 -5.72 26.86 19.51
CA UNK A 563 -5.86 26.60 19.55
C UNK A 563 -6.01 26.23 19.54
N UNK A 564 -5.90 26.16 19.36
CA UNK A 564 -5.87 25.88 19.24
C UNK A 564 -5.84 25.57 19.06
N UNK A 565 -5.66 25.29 18.67
CA UNK A 565 -5.58 25.00 18.40
C UNK A 565 -5.48 24.59 18.30
N UNK A 566 -5.43 24.08 18.71
CA UNK A 566 -5.32 23.81 18.68
C UNK A 566 -5.30 23.36 18.78
N UNK A 567 -5.24 23.31 19.23
CA UNK A 567 -5.12 23.04 19.29
C UNK A 567 -5.07 22.73 19.30
N UNK A 568 -4.79 22.50 18.95
CA UNK A 568 -4.63 22.27 18.88
C UNK A 568 -4.43 22.00 18.79
N UNK A 569 -4.10 21.64 18.95
CA UNK A 569 -3.90 21.44 18.89
C UNK A 569 -3.79 21.15 18.95
N UNK A 570 -3.68 20.94 19.59
CA UNK A 570 -3.51 20.73 19.67
C UNK A 570 -3.46 20.45 19.88
N UNK A 571 -3.24 20.22 20.10
CA UNK A 571 -3.11 20.02 20.13
C UNK A 571 -3.03 19.81 20.15
N UNK A 572 -2.64 19.33 19.95
CA UNK A 572 -2.50 19.11 19.90
C UNK A 572 -2.38 18.83 19.83
N UNK A 573 -1.96 18.49 20.09
CA UNK A 573 -1.82 18.27 20.09
C UNK A 573 -1.77 17.99 20.12
N UNK A 574 -1.43 17.81 20.42
CA UNK A 574 -1.33 17.64 20.39
C UNK A 574 -1.26 17.42 20.34
N UNK A 575 -0.97 17.09 20.00
CA UNK A 575 -0.91 16.96 19.90
C UNK A 575 -0.84 16.80 19.67
N UNK A 576 -0.64 16.36 19.32
CA UNK A 576 -0.61 16.27 19.21
C UNK A 576 -0.61 16.17 18.99
N UNK A 577 -0.50 16.13 18.82
CA UNK A 577 -0.51 16.14 18.70
C UNK A 577 -0.54 16.17 18.50
N UNK A 578 -0.48 16.45 18.21
CA UNK A 578 -0.51 16.50 18.06
C UNK A 578 -0.61 16.60 17.81
N UNK A 579 -0.73 16.66 17.39
CA UNK A 579 -0.81 16.77 17.21
C UNK A 579 -1.01 16.87 16.97
N UNK A 580 -1.36 17.02 16.87
CA UNK A 580 -1.51 17.13 16.69
C UNK A 580 -1.70 17.34 16.53
N UNK A 581 -1.78 17.91 16.58
CA UNK A 581 -1.93 18.14 16.49
C UNK A 581 -2.12 18.42 16.31
N UNK A 582 -2.18 18.82 16.15
CA UNK A 582 -2.32 19.07 16.01
C UNK A 582 -2.60 19.28 15.76
N UNK A 583 -2.94 19.37 15.73
CA UNK A 583 -3.15 19.52 15.59
C UNK A 583 -3.45 19.67 15.38
N UNK A 584 -3.68 19.91 15.56
CA UNK A 584 -3.90 20.05 15.44
C UNK A 584 -4.15 20.31 15.30
N UNK A 585 -4.22 20.68 15.40
CA UNK A 585 -4.40 20.86 15.25
C UNK A 585 -4.66 21.14 15.05
N UNK A 586 -4.85 21.33 15.07
CA UNK A 586 -4.97 21.45 14.87
C UNK A 586 -5.27 21.65 14.66
N UNK A 587 -5.48 21.76 14.75
CA UNK A 587 -5.59 21.84 14.58
C UNK A 587 -5.83 22.06 14.43
N UNK A 588 -5.91 22.32 14.48
CA UNK A 588 -5.95 22.47 14.36
C UNK A 588 -6.11 22.67 14.21
N UNK A 589 -6.15 22.99 14.17
CA UNK A 589 -6.09 23.12 14.04
C UNK A 589 -6.19 23.30 13.86
N UNK A 590 -6.21 23.56 13.87
CA UNK A 590 -6.07 23.69 13.74
C UNK A 590 -6.15 23.81 13.60
N UNK A 591 -6.12 24.04 13.68
CA UNK A 591 -5.95 24.16 13.61
C UNK A 591 -5.95 24.27 13.45
N UNK A 592 -5.94 24.52 13.51
CA UNK A 592 -5.71 24.64 13.45
C UNK A 592 -5.66 24.74 13.23
N UNK A 593 -5.64 24.97 13.35
CA UNK A 593 -5.40 25.10 13.29
C UNK A 593 -5.33 25.22 13.06
N UNK A 594 -5.29 25.36 13.28
CA UNK A 594 -5.03 25.46 13.28
C UNK A 594 -4.93 25.49 13.01
N UNK A 595 -4.90 25.65 13.24
CA UNK A 595 -4.62 25.77 13.24
C UNK A 595 -4.51 25.81 12.93
N UNK A 596 -4.52 26.03 13.19
CA UNK A 596 -4.21 26.15 13.16
C UNK A 596 -4.06 26.20 12.84
N UNK A 597 -4.06 26.26 13.21
CA UNK A 597 -3.76 26.39 13.14
C UNK A 597 -3.56 26.39 12.86
N UNK A 598 -3.60 26.37 13.23
CA UNK A 598 -3.34 26.42 13.19
C UNK A 598 -3.20 26.41 12.88
N UNK A 599 -3.29 26.41 13.19
CA UNK A 599 -3.04 26.41 13.07
C UNK A 599 -2.92 26.41 12.71
N UNK A 600 -2.98 26.47 13.03
CA UNK A 600 -2.76 26.40 12.87
C UNK A 600 -2.58 26.37 12.53
N UNK A 601 -2.67 26.28 12.92
CA UNK A 601 -2.53 26.21 12.80
C UNK A 601 -2.41 26.13 12.48
N UNK A 602 -2.61 25.98 12.77
CA UNK A 602 -2.53 25.89 12.61
C UNK A 602 -2.52 25.82 12.31
N UNK A 603 -2.69 25.85 12.48
CA UNK A 603 -2.62 25.79 12.28
C UNK A 603 -2.56 25.78 11.94
N UNK A 604 -2.63 25.81 12.15
CA UNK A 604 -2.48 25.78 11.97
C UNK A 604 -2.40 25.70 11.70
N UNK A 605 -2.60 25.65 11.96
CA UNK A 605 -2.46 25.53 11.80
C UNK A 605 -2.47 25.42 11.52
N UNK A 606 -2.80 25.48 11.66
CA UNK A 606 -2.76 25.38 11.48
C UNK A 606 -2.75 25.37 11.11
N UNK A 607 -2.77 25.58 11.20
CA UNK A 607 -2.67 25.51 10.94
C UNK A 607 -2.51 25.48 10.59
N UNK A 608 -2.33 25.56 10.88
CA UNK A 608 -2.14 25.42 10.66
C UNK A 608 -1.99 25.31 10.43
N UNK A 609 -2.28 25.19 10.78
CA UNK A 609 -2.18 25.00 10.64
C UNK A 609 -2.18 24.80 10.41
N UNK A 610 -2.35 24.81 10.53
CA UNK A 610 -2.41 24.63 10.31
C UNK A 610 -2.30 24.48 9.99
N UNK A 611 -1.88 24.46 10.24
CA UNK A 611 -1.75 24.33 9.91
C UNK A 611 -1.54 24.05 9.74
N UNK A 612 -1.43 23.81 10.34
CA UNK A 612 -1.30 23.62 10.18
C UNK A 612 -1.33 23.18 10.21
N UNK A 613 -1.89 23.05 10.71
CA UNK A 613 -1.99 22.81 10.68
C UNK A 613 -2.10 22.41 10.58
N UNK A 614 -2.04 22.36 10.75
CA UNK A 614 -2.14 22.11 10.58
C UNK A 614 -1.96 21.75 10.39
N UNK A 615 -1.41 21.66 10.66
CA UNK A 615 -1.24 21.45 10.44
C UNK A 615 -1.15 21.01 10.39
N UNK A 616 -1.29 20.67 10.94
CA UNK A 616 -1.27 20.42 10.82
C UNK A 616 -1.44 19.99 10.82
N UNK A 617 -1.80 19.77 10.98
CA UNK A 617 -1.98 19.44 10.93
C UNK A 617 -2.03 19.08 10.81
N UNK A 618 -1.50 19.02 10.78
CA UNK A 618 -1.48 18.81 10.60
C UNK A 618 -1.21 18.49 10.39
N UNK A 619 -0.62 18.13 10.51
CA UNK A 619 -0.46 18.00 10.22
C UNK A 619 -0.48 17.53 10.03
N UNK A 620 -0.71 16.87 10.19
CA UNK A 620 -0.77 16.69 9.96
C UNK A 620 -0.98 16.38 9.82
N UNK A 621 -1.30 16.21 10.16
CA UNK A 621 -1.47 16.08 10.02
C UNK A 621 -1.44 16.09 9.83
N UNK A 622 -0.77 16.26 9.85
CA UNK A 622 -0.71 16.37 9.65
C UNK A 622 -0.71 16.33 9.17
N UNK A 623 -0.47 15.92 8.79
CA UNK A 623 -0.47 15.97 8.22
C UNK A 623 -1.13 15.96 7.77
N UNK A 624 -1.49 15.56 7.91
CA UNK A 624 -2.12 15.52 7.48
C UNK A 624 -2.74 16.11 7.72
N UNK A 625 -2.71 16.12 8.46
CA UNK A 625 -3.24 16.66 8.72
C UNK A 625 -3.00 17.61 8.70
N UNK A 626 -2.23 17.63 8.69
CA UNK A 626 -1.90 18.32 8.56
C UNK A 626 -2.18 18.85 7.81
N UNK A 627 -2.14 18.41 7.30
CA UNK A 627 -2.31 18.76 6.44
C UNK A 627 -3.34 19.22 6.28
N UNK A 628 -3.66 18.79 6.77
CA UNK A 628 -4.59 19.14 6.64
C UNK A 628 -4.80 20.18 7.18
N UNK A 629 -4.33 20.10 7.76
CA UNK A 629 -4.41 20.90 8.30
C UNK A 629 -4.03 21.89 7.96
N UNK A 630 -3.44 21.67 7.60
CA UNK A 630 -2.99 22.40 7.22
C UNK A 630 -3.47 22.86 6.27
N UNK A 631 -3.88 22.35 6.05
CA UNK A 631 -4.28 22.68 5.26
C UNK A 631 -4.84 23.55 5.31
N UNK A 632 -5.02 23.72 6.09
CA UNK A 632 -5.39 24.36 6.07
C UNK A 632 -5.04 25.19 6.03
N UNK A 633 -4.28 25.31 6.36
CA UNK A 633 -4.00 25.87 6.25
C UNK A 633 -3.86 26.17 5.64
N UNK A 634 -4.31 26.07 5.13
CA UNK A 634 -4.17 26.38 4.62
C UNK A 634 -4.17 26.63 3.95
N UNK A 635 -4.52 27.06 3.91
CA UNK A 635 -4.55 27.19 3.37
C UNK A 635 -4.03 27.57 3.22
N UNK A 636 -3.48 28.04 3.82
CA UNK A 636 -3.07 28.23 3.70
C UNK A 636 -2.71 28.01 3.88
N UNK A 637 -3.02 27.70 4.66
CA UNK A 637 -2.72 27.30 4.81
C UNK A 637 -3.02 26.62 4.15
N UNK A 638 -3.80 26.83 3.86
CA UNK A 638 -4.14 26.31 3.08
C UNK A 638 -3.28 26.06 2.35
N UNK A 639 -2.80 26.72 2.41
CA UNK A 639 -1.79 26.56 1.74
C UNK A 639 -1.00 25.55 2.25
N UNK A 640 -1.13 25.80 3.21
CA UNK A 640 -0.33 24.91 3.91
C UNK A 640 -0.90 23.62 3.88
N UNK A 641 -1.86 23.68 4.22
CA UNK A 641 -2.33 22.57 4.31
C UNK A 641 -2.69 22.10 3.12
N UNK A 642 -3.07 22.78 2.66
CA UNK A 642 -3.35 22.54 1.42
C UNK A 642 -2.19 22.33 0.68
N UNK A 643 -1.61 22.89 1.13
CA UNK A 643 -0.33 22.79 0.62
C UNK A 643 0.20 21.47 0.84
N UNK A 644 -0.05 21.30 1.74
CA UNK A 644 0.37 20.01 2.16
C UNK A 644 -0.34 18.99 1.39
N UNK A 645 -1.25 19.35 1.40
CA UNK A 645 -2.00 18.49 0.69
C UNK A 645 -1.74 18.66 -0.74
N UNK A 646 -1.63 19.63 -0.79
CA UNK A 646 -1.29 19.98 -2.05
C UNK A 646 0.03 19.52 -2.40
N UNK A 647 0.53 19.67 -1.54
CA UNK A 647 1.82 19.19 -1.60
C UNK A 647 1.84 17.76 -1.80
N UNK A 648 1.20 17.44 -1.17
CA UNK A 648 1.09 16.10 -1.21
C UNK A 648 0.55 15.70 -2.53
N UNK A 649 -0.18 16.44 -2.70
CA UNK A 649 -0.75 16.24 -3.92
C UNK A 649 0.18 16.56 -5.01
N UNK A 650 0.63 17.36 -4.67
CA UNK A 650 1.57 17.75 -5.55
C UNK A 650 2.64 16.82 -5.68
N UNK A 651 2.78 16.49 -4.81
CA UNK A 651 3.73 15.52 -4.68
C UNK A 651 3.34 14.33 -5.43
N UNK A 652 2.43 14.27 -5.20
CA UNK A 652 1.94 13.16 -5.82
C UNK A 652 1.88 13.37 -7.26
N UNK A 653 1.60 14.25 -7.33
CA UNK A 653 1.43 14.59 -8.65
C UNK A 653 2.73 14.76 -9.34
N UNK A 654 3.31 15.09 -8.65
CA UNK A 654 4.53 15.30 -9.17
C UNK A 654 5.29 14.10 -9.29
N UNK A 655 5.15 13.68 -8.59
CA UNK A 655 5.97 12.61 -8.48
C UNK A 655 5.24 11.61 -9.03
N UNK A 656 5.11 11.39 -9.52
CA UNK A 656 4.50 10.32 -9.72
C UNK A 656 4.14 9.92 -8.48
N UNK A 657 3.49 10.03 -8.39
CA UNK A 657 2.97 9.78 -7.32
C UNK A 657 3.52 8.69 -6.55
N UNK A 658 3.70 8.09 -7.13
CA UNK A 658 4.13 6.97 -6.60
C UNK A 658 5.34 7.12 -5.91
N UNK A 659 5.68 7.60 -6.45
CA UNK A 659 6.84 7.90 -5.86
C UNK A 659 6.64 8.73 -4.69
N UNK A 660 5.88 9.21 -4.93
CA UNK A 660 5.64 10.08 -3.91
C UNK A 660 5.40 9.39 -2.63
N UNK A 661 4.73 8.73 -2.77
CA UNK A 661 4.43 8.08 -1.59
C UNK A 661 5.59 7.33 -1.11
N ASP A 662 6.18 6.51 -1.89
CA ASP A 662 7.43 5.81 -1.55
C ASP A 662 8.52 6.81 -1.18
N GLY A 663 8.65 7.86 -1.97
CA GLY A 663 9.67 8.85 -1.70
C GLY A 663 9.45 9.59 -0.40
N ILE A 664 8.20 9.89 -0.12
CA ILE A 664 7.89 10.58 1.13
C ILE A 664 8.19 9.69 2.33
N ASP A 665 7.82 8.42 2.23
CA ASP A 665 8.11 7.50 3.32
C ASP A 665 9.60 7.35 3.55
N LYS A 666 10.36 7.22 2.47
CA LYS A 666 11.81 7.09 2.60
C LYS A 666 12.45 8.35 3.15
N ALA A 667 11.97 9.51 2.71
CA ALA A 667 12.49 10.77 3.21
C ALA A 667 12.19 10.94 4.69
N GLN A 668 10.98 10.58 5.12
CA GLN A 668 10.64 10.64 6.53
C GLN A 668 11.51 9.71 7.34
N GLU A 669 11.72 8.51 6.84
CA GLU A 669 12.54 7.53 7.55
C GLU A 669 13.97 8.02 7.69
N GLU A 670 14.54 8.57 6.62
CA GLU A 670 15.89 9.09 6.69
C GLU A 670 15.98 10.32 7.56
N HIS A 671 14.98 11.19 7.52
CA HIS A 671 14.98 12.34 8.37
C HIS A 671 14.92 11.96 9.85
N GLU A 672 14.14 10.93 10.17
CA GLU A 672 14.08 10.47 11.55
C GLU A 672 15.43 10.00 12.05
N LYS A 673 16.24 9.43 11.14
CA LYS A 673 17.56 8.99 11.51
C LYS A 673 18.57 10.14 11.59
N TYR A 674 18.61 11.00 10.57
CA TYR A 674 19.74 11.90 10.39
C TYR A 674 19.35 13.36 10.44
N HIS A 675 18.07 13.66 10.43
CA HIS A 675 17.58 15.04 10.58
C HIS A 675 18.19 16.00 9.57
N ASN A 676 18.34 15.55 8.32
CA ASN A 676 18.83 16.43 7.28
C ASN A 676 17.79 17.50 6.96
N ASN A 677 18.25 18.60 6.41
CA ASN A 677 17.36 19.74 6.17
C ASN A 677 16.45 19.45 4.98
N TRP A 678 15.47 20.34 4.80
CA TRP A 678 14.46 20.10 3.79
C TRP A 678 15.04 20.16 2.37
N ARG A 679 16.07 20.97 2.16
CA ARG A 679 16.67 21.06 0.84
C ARG A 679 17.34 19.75 0.45
N ALA A 680 18.04 19.15 1.39
CA ALA A 680 18.66 17.86 1.11
C ALA A 680 17.62 16.80 0.82
N MET A 681 16.53 16.77 1.58
CA MET A 681 15.49 15.79 1.32
C MET A 681 14.78 16.03 0.01
N ALA A 682 14.52 17.28 -0.32
CA ALA A 682 13.86 17.58 -1.59
C ALA A 682 14.72 17.14 -2.76
N SER A 683 16.02 17.34 -2.65
CA SER A 683 16.94 16.94 -3.71
C SER A 683 17.12 15.42 -3.76
N ASP A 684 17.34 14.80 -2.61
CA ASP A 684 17.67 13.38 -2.59
C ASP A 684 16.49 12.50 -2.94
N PHE A 685 15.29 12.92 -2.57
CA PHE A 685 14.10 12.10 -2.77
C PHE A 685 13.16 12.67 -3.81
N ASN A 686 13.61 13.72 -4.48
CA ASN A 686 12.82 14.36 -5.54
C ASN A 686 11.43 14.76 -5.06
N LEU A 687 11.39 15.42 -3.92
CA LEU A 687 10.15 15.85 -3.33
C LEU A 687 9.91 17.32 -3.61
N PRO A 688 8.65 17.74 -3.70
CA PRO A 688 8.39 19.18 -3.73
C PRO A 688 8.92 19.83 -2.45
N PRO A 689 9.40 21.07 -2.55
CA PRO A 689 9.90 21.74 -1.35
C PRO A 689 8.88 21.82 -0.21
N VAL A 690 7.60 21.96 -0.55
CA VAL A 690 6.58 22.03 0.49
C VAL A 690 6.53 20.72 1.28
N VAL A 691 6.61 19.59 0.58
CA VAL A 691 6.58 18.29 1.25
C VAL A 691 7.81 18.11 2.13
N ALA A 692 8.98 18.48 1.63
CA ALA A 692 10.19 18.36 2.42
C ALA A 692 10.15 19.26 3.64
N LYS A 693 9.66 20.47 3.48
CA LYS A 693 9.52 21.38 4.62
C LYS A 693 8.55 20.82 5.65
N GLU A 694 7.49 20.16 5.18
CA GLU A 694 6.52 19.60 6.11
C GLU A 694 7.14 18.45 6.91
N ILE A 695 7.99 17.65 6.29
CA ILE A 695 8.64 16.57 7.02
C ILE A 695 9.51 17.12 8.13
N VAL A 696 10.25 18.19 7.84
CA VAL A 696 11.07 18.82 8.88
C VAL A 696 10.19 19.44 9.96
N ALA A 697 9.10 20.10 9.55
CA ALA A 697 8.21 20.74 10.53
C ALA A 697 7.52 19.70 11.41
N SER A 698 7.35 18.47 10.92
CA SER A 698 6.73 17.42 11.71
C SER A 698 7.71 16.71 12.61
N CYS A 699 8.99 16.97 12.47
CA CYS A 699 10.01 16.26 13.26
C CYS A 699 10.08 16.85 14.65
N ASP A 700 9.92 15.99 15.65
CA ASP A 700 9.95 16.46 17.02
C ASP A 700 11.28 17.08 17.39
N LYS A 701 12.37 16.45 16.94
CA LYS A 701 13.70 16.92 17.30
C LYS A 701 14.04 18.23 16.65
N CYS A 702 13.63 18.39 15.39
CA CYS A 702 13.89 19.65 14.71
C CYS A 702 13.03 20.77 15.29
N GLN A 703 11.83 20.48 15.75
CA GLN A 703 10.97 21.48 16.33
C GLN A 703 11.41 21.90 17.73
N LEU A 704 12.25 21.10 18.38
CA LEU A 704 12.79 21.48 19.66
C LEU A 704 13.64 22.74 19.61
N LYS A 705 14.09 23.13 18.43
CA LYS A 705 14.92 24.31 18.30
C LYS A 705 14.15 25.60 18.41
N GLY A 706 12.83 25.53 18.50
CA GLY A 706 12.03 26.69 18.78
C GLY A 706 11.49 27.35 17.52
N GLU A 707 10.49 28.22 17.76
CA GLU A 707 9.86 28.89 16.63
C GLU A 707 10.79 29.86 15.92
N ALA A 708 11.79 30.35 16.62
CA ALA A 708 12.73 31.27 16.01
C ALA A 708 13.55 30.60 14.92
N MET A 709 13.56 29.30 14.92
CA MET A 709 14.35 28.54 13.96
C MET A 709 13.55 28.25 12.70
N HIS A 710 13.17 29.29 12.03
CA HIS A 710 12.42 29.12 10.79
C HIS A 710 13.28 28.65 9.63
N GLY A 711 14.54 28.99 9.64
CA GLY A 711 15.46 28.55 8.64
C GLY A 711 15.98 27.17 8.94
N GLN A 712 16.75 26.66 8.04
CA GLN A 712 17.36 25.36 8.22
C GLN A 712 18.64 25.50 9.01
N VAL A 713 18.73 24.81 10.12
CA VAL A 713 19.98 24.73 10.86
C VAL A 713 20.83 23.67 10.20
N ASP A 714 22.07 24.01 9.92
CA ASP A 714 22.97 23.05 9.30
C ASP A 714 23.31 21.97 10.32
N CYS A 715 22.84 20.78 10.06
CA CYS A 715 23.03 19.66 10.97
C CYS A 715 24.11 18.71 10.46
N SER A 716 25.08 19.21 9.72
CA SER A 716 26.16 18.36 9.30
C SER A 716 26.95 17.88 10.53
N PRO A 717 27.54 16.69 10.43
CA PRO A 717 28.12 16.07 11.63
C PRO A 717 29.37 16.73 12.17
N GLY A 718 29.98 17.64 11.44
CA GLY A 718 31.20 18.30 11.93
C GLY A 718 30.96 19.64 12.58
N ILE A 719 29.71 20.02 12.78
CA ILE A 719 29.38 21.36 13.29
C ILE A 719 29.11 21.32 14.78
N TRP A 720 29.81 22.19 15.50
CA TRP A 720 29.66 22.34 16.94
C TRP A 720 29.41 23.81 17.27
N GLN A 721 28.64 24.05 18.32
CA GLN A 721 28.43 25.39 18.84
C GLN A 721 29.08 25.50 20.23
N LEU A 722 29.78 26.56 20.45
CA LEU A 722 30.46 26.80 21.72
C LEU A 722 29.95 28.06 22.35
N ASP A 723 29.84 28.04 23.66
CA ASP A 723 29.41 29.20 24.43
C ASP A 723 29.94 29.12 25.82
N CYS A 724 29.99 30.26 26.49
CA CYS A 724 30.34 30.32 27.90
C CYS A 724 29.09 30.61 28.71
N THR A 725 28.95 29.96 29.82
CA THR A 725 27.88 30.29 30.75
C THR A 725 28.51 30.42 32.15
N HIS A 726 27.78 31.08 33.03
CA HIS A 726 28.31 31.36 34.35
C HIS A 726 27.39 30.77 35.39
N LEU A 727 28.00 30.20 36.42
CA LEU A 727 27.24 29.59 37.50
C LEU A 727 28.12 29.61 38.75
N GLU A 728 27.55 30.08 39.86
CA GLU A 728 28.29 30.16 41.16
C GLU A 728 29.60 30.92 41.04
N GLY A 729 29.61 31.98 40.21
CA GLY A 729 30.83 32.74 40.01
C GLY A 729 31.89 32.08 39.19
N LYS A 730 31.62 30.91 38.64
CA LYS A 730 32.57 30.17 37.82
C LYS A 730 32.15 30.15 36.40
N ILE A 731 33.09 29.93 35.52
CA ILE A 731 32.87 29.96 34.10
C ILE A 731 32.82 28.53 33.57
N ILE A 732 31.75 28.22 32.85
CA ILE A 732 31.56 26.92 32.24
C ILE A 732 31.58 27.10 30.73
N LEU A 733 32.50 26.41 30.10
CA LEU A 733 32.57 26.43 28.63
C LEU A 733 31.84 25.20 28.11
N VAL A 734 30.86 25.43 27.21
CA VAL A 734 29.99 24.36 26.76
C VAL A 734 30.11 24.24 25.23
N ALA A 735 30.23 23.02 24.78
CA ALA A 735 30.24 22.70 23.36
C ALA A 735 29.09 21.75 23.06
N VAL A 736 28.32 22.07 22.07
CA VAL A 736 27.16 21.25 21.69
C VAL A 736 27.32 20.79 20.24
N HIS A 737 27.23 19.49 20.04
CA HIS A 737 27.16 18.94 18.68
C HIS A 737 25.77 19.18 18.13
N VAL A 738 25.65 20.08 17.16
CA VAL A 738 24.35 20.60 16.77
C VAL A 738 23.41 19.50 16.30
N ALA A 739 23.92 18.55 15.49
CA ALA A 739 23.08 17.54 14.92
C ALA A 739 22.54 16.54 15.95
N SER A 740 23.27 16.27 17.01
CA SER A 740 22.89 15.24 17.97
C SER A 740 22.41 15.78 19.30
N GLY A 741 22.81 16.99 19.66
CA GLY A 741 22.57 17.50 20.99
C GLY A 741 23.58 17.05 22.03
N TYR A 742 24.55 16.25 21.64
CA TYR A 742 25.60 15.81 22.53
C TYR A 742 26.40 17.03 23.01
N MET A 743 26.76 17.07 24.28
CA MET A 743 27.50 18.20 24.80
C MET A 743 28.71 17.77 25.55
N GLU A 744 29.68 18.66 25.59
CA GLU A 744 30.81 18.60 26.50
C GLU A 744 30.93 19.92 27.19
N ALA A 745 31.29 19.89 28.46
CA ALA A 745 31.38 21.11 29.22
C ALA A 745 32.53 20.99 30.16
N GLU A 746 33.07 22.13 30.54
CA GLU A 746 34.20 22.16 31.47
C GLU A 746 34.20 23.47 32.20
N VAL A 747 34.46 23.41 33.50
CA VAL A 747 34.68 24.61 34.29
C VAL A 747 36.09 25.09 34.02
N ILE A 748 36.24 26.34 33.60
CA ILE A 748 37.54 26.90 33.32
C ILE A 748 37.82 27.98 34.32
N PRO A 749 39.13 28.17 34.68
CA PRO A 749 39.44 29.14 35.70
C PRO A 749 39.26 30.58 35.30
N ALA A 750 39.38 30.87 34.03
CA ALA A 750 39.18 32.22 33.53
C ALA A 750 38.68 32.20 32.11
N GLU A 751 37.91 33.19 31.72
CA GLU A 751 37.34 33.27 30.38
C GLU A 751 38.38 33.90 29.46
N THR A 752 39.44 33.17 29.20
CA THR A 752 40.55 33.66 28.39
C THR A 752 40.63 32.85 27.09
N GLY A 753 41.36 33.43 26.16
CA GLY A 753 41.59 32.71 24.90
C GLY A 753 42.41 31.46 25.06
N GLN A 754 43.35 31.46 26.01
CA GLN A 754 44.18 30.26 26.24
C GLN A 754 43.35 29.10 26.72
N GLU A 755 42.46 29.33 27.67
CA GLU A 755 41.62 28.25 28.18
C GLU A 755 40.63 27.79 27.13
N THR A 756 40.09 28.74 26.39
CA THR A 756 39.17 28.40 25.32
C THR A 756 39.85 27.57 24.22
N ALA A 757 41.06 27.98 23.84
CA ALA A 757 41.81 27.25 22.83
C ALA A 757 42.14 25.84 23.30
N TYR A 758 42.50 25.69 24.56
CA TYR A 758 42.79 24.36 25.09
C TYR A 758 41.57 23.47 25.06
N PHE A 759 40.40 24.03 25.40
CA PHE A 759 39.15 23.28 25.35
C PHE A 759 38.81 22.83 23.91
N ILE A 760 39.02 23.74 22.97
CA ILE A 760 38.73 23.41 21.55
C ILE A 760 39.65 22.31 21.08
N LEU A 761 40.93 22.36 21.46
CA LEU A 761 41.85 21.31 21.02
C LEU A 761 41.50 19.97 21.64
N LYS A 762 41.09 19.96 22.90
CA LYS A 762 40.66 18.71 23.53
C LYS A 762 39.44 18.15 22.83
N LEU A 763 38.50 19.02 22.50
CA LEU A 763 37.28 18.58 21.78
C LEU A 763 37.65 18.00 20.42
N ALA A 764 38.49 18.67 19.67
CA ALA A 764 38.87 18.23 18.35
C ALA A 764 39.68 16.94 18.39
N GLY A 765 40.34 16.66 19.51
CA GLY A 765 41.05 15.40 19.66
C GLY A 765 40.15 14.22 19.93
N ARG A 766 38.87 14.45 20.25
CA ARG A 766 37.92 13.38 20.55
C ARG A 766 36.91 13.19 19.43
N TRP A 767 36.52 14.25 18.77
CA TRP A 767 35.46 14.22 17.76
C TRP A 767 35.93 14.91 16.51
N PRO A 768 35.37 14.57 15.38
CA PRO A 768 35.75 15.26 14.13
C PRO A 768 35.05 16.61 14.03
N VAL A 769 35.71 17.61 14.55
CA VAL A 769 35.21 18.99 14.57
C VAL A 769 35.69 19.68 13.31
N LYS A 770 34.76 20.17 12.51
CA LYS A 770 35.10 20.89 11.29
C LYS A 770 34.75 22.36 11.35
N VAL A 771 33.62 22.68 11.97
CA VAL A 771 33.16 24.04 12.08
C VAL A 771 32.71 24.27 13.51
N ILE A 772 33.11 25.38 14.08
CA ILE A 772 32.55 25.82 15.36
C ILE A 772 31.86 27.15 15.18
N HIS A 773 30.69 27.24 15.78
CA HIS A 773 29.93 28.49 15.82
C HIS A 773 30.06 29.08 17.21
N THR A 774 30.55 30.29 17.27
CA THR A 774 30.77 30.99 18.53
C THR A 774 30.22 32.40 18.44
N ASP A 775 30.08 33.04 19.58
CA ASP A 775 29.72 34.44 19.53
C ASP A 775 31.01 35.28 19.41
N ASN A 776 30.87 36.59 19.48
CA ASN A 776 31.99 37.48 19.30
C ASN A 776 32.69 37.82 20.61
N GLY A 777 32.53 36.98 21.62
CA GLY A 777 33.21 37.21 22.89
C GLY A 777 34.72 37.28 22.73
N SER A 778 35.36 38.04 23.63
CA SER A 778 36.80 38.27 23.50
C SER A 778 37.60 36.98 23.56
N ASN A 779 37.14 36.01 24.32
CA ASN A 779 37.87 34.72 24.40
C ASN A 779 37.79 33.96 23.08
N PHE A 780 36.65 34.06 22.35
CA PHE A 780 36.49 33.35 21.08
C PHE A 780 37.17 34.06 19.94
N THR A 781 37.38 35.37 20.05
CA THR A 781 38.02 36.13 18.95
C THR A 781 39.52 36.26 19.20
N SER A 782 40.06 35.67 20.23
CA SER A 782 41.47 35.81 20.58
C SER A 782 42.38 35.15 19.56
N ALA A 783 43.66 35.56 19.59
CA ALA A 783 44.62 34.95 18.69
C ALA A 783 44.88 33.49 19.05
N ALA A 784 44.79 33.17 20.34
CA ALA A 784 45.00 31.78 20.75
C ALA A 784 43.96 30.83 20.14
N VAL A 785 42.69 31.26 20.12
CA VAL A 785 41.63 30.44 19.55
C VAL A 785 41.82 30.35 18.05
N LYS A 786 42.14 31.46 17.38
CA LYS A 786 42.39 31.39 15.95
C LYS A 786 43.53 30.44 15.62
N ALA A 787 44.59 30.49 16.39
CA ALA A 787 45.71 29.58 16.16
C ALA A 787 45.31 28.14 16.39
N ALA A 788 44.54 27.86 17.41
CA ALA A 788 44.10 26.49 17.66
C ALA A 788 43.21 25.98 16.57
N CYS A 789 42.30 26.81 16.11
CA CYS A 789 41.43 26.41 15.03
C CYS A 789 42.19 26.15 13.74
N TRP A 790 43.16 27.02 13.45
CA TRP A 790 43.99 26.80 12.28
C TRP A 790 44.78 25.48 12.41
N TRP A 791 45.33 25.25 13.58
CA TRP A 791 46.16 24.06 13.76
C TRP A 791 45.33 22.79 13.65
N ALA A 792 44.10 22.80 14.14
CA ALA A 792 43.24 21.61 14.13
C ALA A 792 42.41 21.51 12.86
N GLY A 793 42.52 22.46 11.95
CA GLY A 793 41.73 22.39 10.71
C GLY A 793 40.27 22.73 10.92
N ILE A 794 39.99 23.60 11.86
CA ILE A 794 38.62 23.97 12.20
C ILE A 794 38.30 25.33 11.64
N GLN A 795 37.13 25.44 10.99
CA GLN A 795 36.65 26.73 10.53
C GLN A 795 35.84 27.36 11.65
N GLN A 796 36.18 28.59 12.02
CA GLN A 796 35.47 29.29 13.06
C GLN A 796 34.49 30.27 12.40
N GLU A 797 33.21 30.14 12.75
CA GLU A 797 32.19 31.05 12.30
C GLU A 797 31.56 31.75 13.49
N PHE A 798 31.47 33.06 13.40
CA PHE A 798 30.90 33.85 14.49
C PHE A 798 29.41 34.03 14.22
N GLY A 799 28.61 33.83 15.25
CA GLY A 799 27.19 34.03 15.13
C GLY A 799 26.84 35.45 14.77
N ILE A 800 25.84 35.61 13.92
CA ILE A 800 25.36 36.93 13.60
C ILE A 800 24.50 37.40 14.74
N PRO A 801 24.76 38.60 15.30
CA PRO A 801 24.03 39.02 16.50
C PRO A 801 22.50 39.00 16.32
N TYR A 802 22.02 39.27 15.10
CA TYR A 802 20.60 39.30 14.86
C TYR A 802 20.09 37.98 14.27
N ASN A 803 20.86 36.89 14.32
CA ASN A 803 20.45 35.59 13.85
C ASN A 803 20.33 34.66 15.04
N PRO A 804 19.19 34.59 15.68
CA PRO A 804 19.07 33.75 16.88
C PRO A 804 19.19 32.27 16.59
N GLN A 805 19.04 31.85 15.32
CA GLN A 805 19.06 30.44 15.02
C GLN A 805 20.43 29.83 15.20
N SER A 806 21.48 30.58 14.93
CA SER A 806 22.82 30.04 15.04
C SER A 806 23.25 29.78 16.49
N GLN A 807 22.55 30.36 17.45
CA GLN A 807 22.91 30.21 18.85
C GLN A 807 21.79 29.70 19.73
N GLY A 808 20.60 29.51 19.16
CA GLY A 808 19.45 29.04 19.94
C GLY A 808 19.66 27.67 20.52
N VAL A 809 20.39 26.82 19.81
CA VAL A 809 20.64 25.47 20.30
C VAL A 809 21.46 25.50 21.57
N VAL A 810 22.53 26.28 21.57
CA VAL A 810 23.40 26.31 22.74
C VAL A 810 22.69 26.96 23.92
N GLU A 811 21.92 28.01 23.68
CA GLU A 811 21.18 28.65 24.77
C GLU A 811 20.22 27.69 25.42
N SER A 812 19.49 26.94 24.60
CA SER A 812 18.59 25.94 25.15
C SER A 812 19.31 24.87 25.92
N MET A 813 20.45 24.42 25.40
CA MET A 813 21.24 23.41 26.09
C MET A 813 21.86 23.95 27.37
N ASN A 814 22.21 25.24 27.38
CA ASN A 814 22.73 25.84 28.61
C ASN A 814 21.69 25.82 29.71
N LYS A 815 20.44 26.15 29.35
CA LYS A 815 19.37 26.08 30.32
C LYS A 815 19.16 24.67 30.80
N GLU A 816 19.18 23.69 29.90
CA GLU A 816 19.03 22.30 30.29
C GLU A 816 20.16 21.86 31.17
N LEU A 817 21.39 22.26 30.84
CA LEU A 817 22.54 21.89 31.63
C LEU A 817 22.44 22.50 33.02
N LYS A 818 22.09 23.77 33.14
CA LYS A 818 21.96 24.39 34.46
C LYS A 818 20.88 23.73 35.29
N LYS A 819 19.79 23.32 34.62
CA LYS A 819 18.71 22.63 35.31
C LYS A 819 19.21 21.32 35.89
N ILE A 820 19.96 20.57 35.12
CA ILE A 820 20.47 19.27 35.59
C ILE A 820 21.52 19.49 36.69
N ILE A 821 22.34 20.52 36.51
CA ILE A 821 23.34 20.80 37.56
C ILE A 821 22.64 21.09 38.89
N GLY A 822 21.54 21.86 38.85
CA GLY A 822 20.79 22.13 40.07
C GLY A 822 20.24 20.85 40.70
N GLN A 823 19.85 19.90 39.87
CA GLN A 823 19.33 18.64 40.37
C GLN A 823 20.39 17.77 41.04
N VAL A 824 21.63 17.88 40.64
CA VAL A 824 22.70 17.01 41.16
C VAL A 824 23.70 17.77 42.01
N ARG A 825 23.51 19.09 42.22
CA ARG A 825 24.53 19.90 42.85
C ARG A 825 24.90 19.42 44.25
N ASP A 826 23.91 18.98 45.01
CA ASP A 826 24.18 18.53 46.37
C ASP A 826 24.89 17.20 46.44
N GLN A 827 25.05 16.51 45.35
CA GLN A 827 25.75 15.24 45.31
C GLN A 827 27.24 15.41 45.03
N ALA A 828 27.70 16.63 44.82
CA ALA A 828 29.10 16.87 44.49
C ALA A 828 29.60 18.04 45.31
N GLU A 829 30.85 17.92 45.79
CA GLU A 829 31.45 18.99 46.55
C GLU A 829 31.78 20.19 45.65
N HIS A 830 32.36 19.91 44.50
CA HIS A 830 32.82 20.96 43.62
C HIS A 830 31.92 21.07 42.39
N LEU A 831 31.78 22.30 41.91
CA LEU A 831 30.94 22.54 40.76
C LEU A 831 31.40 21.75 39.51
N LYS A 832 32.74 21.64 39.36
CA LYS A 832 33.21 20.92 38.16
C LYS A 832 32.75 19.49 38.14
N THR A 833 32.62 18.85 39.29
CA THR A 833 32.10 17.49 39.34
C THR A 833 30.62 17.49 39.01
N ALA A 834 29.86 18.43 39.55
CA ALA A 834 28.44 18.50 39.23
C ALA A 834 28.20 18.76 37.76
N VAL A 835 29.07 19.59 37.15
CA VAL A 835 28.93 19.83 35.70
C VAL A 835 29.14 18.55 34.94
N GLN A 836 30.14 17.75 35.28
CA GLN A 836 30.37 16.52 34.57
C GLN A 836 29.27 15.51 34.82
N MET A 837 28.70 15.48 36.02
CA MET A 837 27.55 14.63 36.28
C MET A 837 26.36 15.05 35.40
N ALA A 838 26.13 16.33 35.29
CA ALA A 838 25.04 16.83 34.49
C ALA A 838 25.25 16.53 33.02
N VAL A 839 26.47 16.67 32.53
CA VAL A 839 26.78 16.35 31.15
C VAL A 839 26.54 14.86 30.90
N PHE A 840 26.97 14.02 31.84
CA PHE A 840 26.74 12.58 31.69
C PHE A 840 25.25 12.29 31.62
N ILE A 841 24.45 12.90 32.48
CA ILE A 841 23.02 12.66 32.47
C ILE A 841 22.41 13.11 31.15
N HIS A 842 22.80 14.31 30.72
CA HIS A 842 22.21 14.80 29.45
C HIS A 842 22.59 13.91 28.29
N ASN A 843 23.82 13.47 28.21
CA ASN A 843 24.28 12.72 27.04
C ASN A 843 23.79 11.28 27.00
N PHE A 844 23.64 10.66 28.17
CA PHE A 844 23.43 9.22 28.19
C PHE A 844 22.19 8.76 28.93
N LYS A 845 21.61 9.57 29.78
CA LYS A 845 20.46 9.14 30.57
C LYS A 845 19.17 9.81 30.15
N ARG A 846 19.24 10.89 29.40
CA ARG A 846 18.05 11.57 28.92
C ARG A 846 17.78 11.08 27.48
N LYS A 847 16.72 10.30 27.33
CA LYS A 847 16.35 9.81 26.03
C LYS A 847 15.07 10.49 25.59
N GLY A 848 15.01 10.86 24.34
CA GLY A 848 13.85 11.55 23.84
C GLY A 848 13.74 11.47 22.35
N GLY A 849 12.64 12.00 21.86
CA GLY A 849 12.40 11.99 20.45
C GLY A 849 11.92 10.63 19.96
N ILE A 850 11.76 10.54 18.68
CA ILE A 850 11.31 9.31 18.05
C ILE A 850 12.44 8.29 18.11
N GLY A 851 12.17 7.12 18.65
CA GLY A 851 13.16 6.09 18.81
C GLY A 851 13.81 6.04 20.18
N GLY A 852 13.66 7.10 20.98
CA GLY A 852 14.16 7.09 22.35
C GLY A 852 15.66 7.02 22.49
N TYR A 853 16.40 7.67 21.61
CA TYR A 853 17.87 7.65 21.68
C TYR A 853 18.38 8.78 22.55
N SER A 854 19.49 8.52 23.21
CA SER A 854 20.20 9.56 23.93
C SER A 854 21.08 10.36 22.97
N ALA A 855 21.54 11.54 23.45
CA ALA A 855 22.44 12.33 22.63
C ALA A 855 23.72 11.59 22.31
N GLY A 856 24.24 10.82 23.29
CA GLY A 856 25.45 10.04 23.06
C GLY A 856 25.25 8.98 21.99
N GLU A 857 24.07 8.35 21.97
CA GLU A 857 23.79 7.38 20.91
C GLU A 857 23.66 8.08 19.57
N ARG A 858 23.05 9.25 19.56
CA ARG A 858 22.85 9.97 18.30
C ARG A 858 24.16 10.42 17.69
N ILE A 859 25.10 10.95 18.52
CA ILE A 859 26.36 11.43 17.95
C ILE A 859 27.16 10.27 17.35
N ILE A 860 27.16 9.13 18.01
CA ILE A 860 27.84 7.96 17.47
C ILE A 860 27.21 7.54 16.14
N ASP A 861 25.91 7.48 16.11
CA ASP A 861 25.21 7.07 14.89
C ASP A 861 25.47 8.06 13.75
N ILE A 862 25.37 9.36 14.03
CA ILE A 862 25.53 10.37 12.99
C ILE A 862 26.95 10.35 12.44
N ILE A 863 27.95 10.28 13.31
CA ILE A 863 29.33 10.32 12.85
C ILE A 863 29.68 9.03 12.12
N ALA A 864 29.24 7.88 12.62
CA ALA A 864 29.51 6.63 11.93
C ALA A 864 28.87 6.60 10.54
N THR A 865 27.67 7.12 10.44
CA THR A 865 27.00 7.18 9.14
C THR A 865 27.73 8.14 8.20
N ASP A 866 28.18 9.26 8.70
CA ASP A 866 28.93 10.21 7.88
C ASP A 866 30.20 9.57 7.32
N ILE A 867 30.91 8.82 8.15
CA ILE A 867 32.11 8.13 7.70
C ILE A 867 31.76 7.12 6.61
N GLN A 868 30.71 6.35 6.81
CA GLN A 868 30.31 5.38 5.80
C GLN A 868 29.86 6.04 4.51
N THR A 869 29.15 7.13 4.61
CA THR A 869 28.69 7.84 3.43
C THR A 869 29.87 8.41 2.63
N LYS A 870 30.83 8.97 3.33
CA LYS A 870 32.00 9.52 2.66
C LYS A 870 32.82 8.42 1.99
N GLU A 871 32.95 7.28 2.63
CA GLU A 871 33.64 6.16 2.02
C GLU A 871 32.90 5.68 0.78
N LEU A 872 31.59 5.61 0.83
CA LEU A 872 30.81 5.21 -0.34
C LEU A 872 30.98 6.24 -1.46
N GLN A 873 30.95 7.52 -1.14
CA GLN A 873 31.17 8.54 -2.15
C GLN A 873 32.53 8.44 -2.79
N ASN A 874 33.56 8.13 -1.98
CA ASN A 874 34.88 7.93 -2.55
C ASN A 874 34.90 6.76 -3.52
N GLN A 875 34.23 5.67 -3.15
CA GLN A 875 34.16 4.52 -4.04
C GLN A 875 33.41 4.86 -5.32
N ILE A 876 32.32 5.61 -5.21
CA ILE A 876 31.56 6.01 -6.37
C ILE A 876 32.40 6.92 -7.27
N THR A 877 33.12 7.85 -6.67
CA THR A 877 33.99 8.73 -7.44
C THR A 877 35.04 7.93 -8.21
N LYS A 878 35.64 6.93 -7.55
CA LYS A 878 36.63 6.11 -8.21
C LYS A 878 36.04 5.31 -9.36
N ILE A 879 34.82 4.83 -9.26
CA ILE A 879 34.24 4.02 -10.32
C ILE A 879 33.48 4.83 -11.36
N GLN A 880 33.38 6.16 -11.20
CA GLN A 880 32.75 6.98 -12.22
C GLN A 880 33.58 7.02 -13.51
N ASN A 881 34.81 6.58 -13.48
CA ASN A 881 35.62 6.49 -14.68
C ASN A 881 35.28 5.28 -15.54
N PHE A 882 34.36 4.47 -15.15
CA PHE A 882 33.95 3.30 -15.89
C PHE A 882 32.63 3.51 -16.56
N ARG A 883 32.46 2.99 -17.74
CA ARG A 883 31.21 2.94 -18.46
C ARG A 883 30.70 1.52 -18.49
N VAL A 884 29.38 1.36 -18.46
CA VAL A 884 28.76 0.05 -18.40
C VAL A 884 27.80 -0.10 -19.57
N TYR A 885 27.96 -1.17 -20.30
CA TYR A 885 26.97 -1.63 -21.26
C TYR A 885 26.27 -2.83 -20.65
N TYR A 886 24.96 -2.88 -20.76
CA TYR A 886 24.20 -3.86 -20.03
C TYR A 886 23.02 -4.35 -20.84
N ARG A 887 22.52 -5.51 -20.47
CA ARG A 887 21.29 -6.04 -21.03
C ARG A 887 20.20 -5.97 -19.98
N ASP A 888 19.03 -5.53 -20.43
CA ASP A 888 17.90 -5.30 -19.53
C ASP A 888 16.97 -6.48 -19.59
N SER A 889 16.70 -7.10 -18.44
CA SER A 889 15.77 -8.20 -18.33
C SER A 889 16.04 -9.27 -19.39
N ARG A 890 15.06 -9.50 -20.24
CA ARG A 890 15.17 -10.53 -21.28
C ARG A 890 15.59 -9.98 -22.63
N ASP A 891 15.81 -8.68 -22.69
CA ASP A 891 16.19 -8.05 -23.95
C ASP A 891 17.63 -8.40 -24.26
N PRO A 892 17.91 -9.00 -25.42
CA PRO A 892 19.28 -9.34 -25.74
C PRO A 892 20.10 -8.17 -26.25
N ILE A 893 19.51 -7.02 -26.41
CA ILE A 893 20.20 -5.85 -26.96
C ILE A 893 20.96 -5.15 -25.84
N TRP A 894 22.24 -4.88 -26.11
CA TRP A 894 23.06 -4.14 -25.16
C TRP A 894 22.67 -2.67 -25.15
N LYS A 895 22.53 -2.13 -23.95
CA LYS A 895 22.18 -0.74 -23.76
C LYS A 895 23.31 -0.01 -23.06
N GLY A 896 23.31 1.29 -23.13
CA GLY A 896 24.30 2.13 -22.51
C GLY A 896 24.92 3.06 -23.51
N PRO A 897 26.00 3.78 -23.14
CA PRO A 897 26.78 3.65 -21.91
C PRO A 897 26.10 4.25 -20.69
N ALA A 898 26.40 3.67 -19.56
CA ALA A 898 25.83 4.13 -18.30
C ALA A 898 26.94 4.29 -17.28
N UNK A 899 26.77 5.00 -16.39
CA UNK A 899 27.70 5.26 -15.46
C UNK A 899 27.67 4.26 -14.46
N LEU A 900 28.66 3.84 -14.06
CA LEU A 900 28.79 2.89 -12.99
C LEU A 900 28.77 3.61 -11.64
N LEU A 901 27.82 3.25 -10.78
CA LEU A 901 27.75 3.86 -9.45
C LEU A 901 28.32 2.96 -8.37
N TRP A 902 28.16 1.65 -8.53
CA TRP A 902 28.62 0.72 -7.51
C TRP A 902 28.82 -0.64 -8.15
N LYS A 903 29.79 -1.36 -7.64
CA LYS A 903 30.11 -2.69 -8.17
C LYS A 903 30.20 -3.66 -7.00
N GLY A 904 29.35 -4.68 -7.00
CA GLY A 904 29.39 -5.73 -6.03
C GLY A 904 29.80 -7.05 -6.64
N GLU A 905 29.70 -8.10 -5.86
CA GLU A 905 30.11 -9.40 -6.34
C GLU A 905 29.13 -9.96 -7.37
N GLY A 906 27.85 -9.77 -7.16
CA GLY A 906 26.86 -10.35 -8.06
C GLY A 906 26.06 -9.36 -8.86
N ALA A 907 26.29 -8.08 -8.68
CA ALA A 907 25.48 -7.07 -9.35
C ALA A 907 26.24 -5.76 -9.43
N VAL A 908 25.80 -4.92 -10.34
CA VAL A 908 26.32 -3.56 -10.43
C VAL A 908 25.13 -2.60 -10.41
N VAL A 909 25.34 -1.42 -9.88
CA VAL A 909 24.36 -0.34 -9.88
C VAL A 909 24.85 0.70 -10.88
N ILE A 910 23.97 1.04 -11.81
CA ILE A 910 24.32 1.94 -12.90
C ILE A 910 23.31 3.08 -12.96
N GLN A 911 23.73 4.15 -13.61
CA GLN A 911 22.85 5.28 -13.89
C GLN A 911 22.83 5.50 -15.40
N ASP A 912 21.65 5.30 -16.00
CA ASP A 912 21.48 5.47 -17.42
C ASP A 912 20.34 6.44 -17.65
N ASN A 913 20.65 7.56 -18.31
CA ASN A 913 19.66 8.61 -18.60
C ASN A 913 18.91 9.06 -17.35
N GLY A 914 19.64 9.16 -16.24
CA GLY A 914 19.04 9.61 -15.02
C GLY A 914 18.35 8.54 -14.18
N ASP A 915 18.18 7.35 -14.73
CA ASP A 915 17.59 6.24 -14.00
C ASP A 915 18.66 5.40 -13.35
N ILE A 916 18.41 4.97 -12.13
CA ILE A 916 19.33 4.10 -11.41
C ILE A 916 18.81 2.68 -11.52
N LYS A 917 19.66 1.79 -12.02
CA LYS A 917 19.28 0.40 -12.24
C LYS A 917 20.27 -0.55 -11.58
N VAL A 918 19.77 -1.70 -11.15
CA VAL A 918 20.59 -2.78 -10.62
C VAL A 918 20.62 -3.88 -11.67
N VAL A 919 21.81 -4.24 -12.11
CA VAL A 919 21.98 -5.20 -13.20
C VAL A 919 22.85 -6.34 -12.71
N PRO A 920 22.46 -7.60 -12.96
CA PRO A 920 23.36 -8.70 -12.62
C PRO A 920 24.71 -8.56 -13.31
N ARG A 921 25.74 -8.95 -12.61
CA ARG A 921 27.07 -8.76 -13.15
C ARG A 921 27.28 -9.47 -14.49
N ARG A 922 26.63 -10.60 -14.68
CA ARG A 922 26.76 -11.35 -15.92
C ARG A 922 26.14 -10.63 -17.10
N LYS A 923 25.25 -9.67 -16.86
CA LYS A 923 24.58 -8.93 -17.92
C LYS A 923 25.18 -7.55 -18.10
N ALA A 924 26.35 -7.31 -17.56
CA ALA A 924 27.00 -6.01 -17.65
C ALA A 924 28.42 -6.15 -18.18
N LYS A 925 28.79 -5.22 -19.05
CA LYS A 925 30.18 -5.09 -19.49
C LYS A 925 30.70 -3.77 -18.96
N ILE A 926 31.77 -3.84 -18.16
CA ILE A 926 32.35 -2.67 -17.54
C ILE A 926 33.64 -2.31 -18.28
N ILE A 927 33.68 -1.10 -18.80
CA ILE A 927 34.79 -0.64 -19.61
C ILE A 927 35.31 0.66 -19.03
N ARG A 928 36.62 0.75 -18.88
CA ARG A 928 37.19 1.96 -18.32
C ARG A 928 37.13 3.09 -19.36
N ASP A 929 36.64 4.24 -18.90
CA ASP A 929 36.52 5.42 -19.76
C ASP A 929 37.73 6.30 -19.55
N TYR A 930 38.74 6.12 -20.42
CA TYR A 930 39.95 6.88 -20.27
C TYR A 930 39.78 8.35 -20.60
N GLY A 931 38.81 8.67 -21.45
CA GLY A 931 38.51 10.06 -21.73
C GLY A 931 37.96 10.79 -20.54
N LYS A 932 37.07 10.16 -19.84
CA LYS A 932 36.51 10.77 -18.63
C LYS A 932 37.57 10.90 -17.55
N GLN A 933 38.44 9.91 -17.43
CA GLN A 933 39.51 10.00 -16.47
C GLN A 933 40.43 11.16 -16.76
N MET A 934 40.76 11.37 -18.00
CA MET A 934 41.60 12.50 -18.37
C MET A 934 40.87 13.81 -18.12
N ALA A 935 39.59 13.90 -18.45
CA ALA A 935 38.81 15.10 -18.19
C ALA A 935 38.69 15.34 -16.69
N GLY A 936 38.44 14.34 -15.96
CA GLY A 936 38.38 14.45 -14.53
C GLY A 936 39.65 14.99 -13.91
N UNK A 937 41.11 14.58 -14.54
CA UNK A 937 42.35 14.88 -14.15
C UNK A 937 42.57 16.21 -14.05
N ASP A 938 41.28 17.29 -14.79
CA ASP A 938 41.52 18.69 -14.66
C ASP A 938 40.54 19.30 -13.64
#